data_5c683fd97bd1f53f6532b03f4d79fedc
#
_entry.id   5c683fd97bd1f53f6532b03f4d79fedc
#
_cell.length_a   1.000
_cell.length_b   1.000
_cell.length_c   1.000
_cell.angle_alpha   90.00
_cell.angle_beta   90.00
_cell.angle_gamma   90.00
#
_symmetry.space_group_name_H-M   'P 1'
#
loop_
_entity.id
_entity.type
_entity.pdbx_description
1 polymer ?
#
loop_
_entity_poly.entity_id
_entity_poly.type
_entity_poly.pdbx_seq_one_letter_code
_entity_poly.pdbx_strand_id
1 'polypeptide(L)'
;ATGTGKTRVSISLCKLLYNNSKWLKNVLFLADRKELVKQAHERFEEFLPSQSMSCLSEDDKPDTNARIVFSTYQTMINYINTEPLEFSIGHFDLIIIDEAHRSVFGKYGAIFQYFDSLLIGLTATPRAEIDKNTFQLLELENEPNFEYTYEEAIRDEYLRPYRLKKCNSKMINRGIKYDDLSAEQREQLEKVWEYEKAMKGIPKEKEYHRDIQGNEIFNYLINDDTIDNVLSELMTNGLKVHSGEDVGKTIIFAYNHKHAERIVERFNQLYPERGADYCQLIDNQVKNHSAIIADFKMEAKMPQIAVSVDMLDTGIDVPEILNLVFFKIIKSKIKFEQMIGRGTRLCKDLFGPGEDKQEFYIFDWCGNFDFFSKQGDDFHPSDSKSLTDRLFCLRLDIAKELQSAEHQEKEFDKQLHDELKTLLHQQVAAIGKERKEARPWLNIIEPYRNQEKWTCLSELDVSRLKKIGHLIKVDKDDEEAKRFDIVMLYIMLSLIDTTRRVGQFRKVVVNIAAILEKKASIPAVMERIDIIRKVQKPVFWENESLDALEHVRRELRGLVHLLKEQRGGKKFIIDIEDTYTKVEGGEDEVIKTSYKQRVIDYLAENSNNDTLRKIQHFEQLTSADIEELERIFFEELGTKDEYNELTEGHPYKNNVAAFIRVINGIDRKKALQIYQQFIEGYNLTSEQEIYLKNILDYISMNGDIETRNFLEYPLKDLKWRETFGDTFVNLKDFIKQMHRVIIA
;
A
#
# COMPACT_ATOMS: atom_id res chain seq x y z
N ALA A 1 8.48 16.96 -1.87
CA ALA A 1 9.31 16.03 -1.06
C ALA A 1 8.99 16.13 0.43
N THR A 2 9.44 15.12 1.21
CA THR A 2 9.33 15.15 2.68
C THR A 2 10.35 16.16 3.24
N GLY A 3 9.90 17.05 4.14
CA GLY A 3 10.84 17.99 4.77
C GLY A 3 10.98 19.35 4.11
N THR A 4 10.37 19.54 2.98
CA THR A 4 10.43 20.80 2.22
C THR A 4 9.56 21.93 2.79
N GLY A 5 8.92 21.73 3.95
CA GLY A 5 8.14 22.78 4.60
C GLY A 5 6.67 22.88 4.16
N LYS A 6 6.05 21.79 3.71
CA LYS A 6 4.61 21.77 3.31
C LYS A 6 3.68 22.49 4.30
N THR A 7 3.83 22.22 5.60
CA THR A 7 3.06 22.90 6.65
C THR A 7 3.33 24.43 6.66
N ARG A 8 4.56 24.87 6.42
CA ARG A 8 4.88 26.31 6.32
C ARG A 8 4.24 26.96 5.09
N VAL A 9 4.18 26.23 3.97
CA VAL A 9 3.48 26.69 2.77
C VAL A 9 2.00 26.91 3.07
N SER A 10 1.34 25.95 3.73
CA SER A 10 -0.08 26.10 4.11
C SER A 10 -0.31 27.25 5.09
N ILE A 11 0.58 27.45 6.07
CA ILE A 11 0.53 28.60 6.99
C ILE A 11 0.67 29.92 6.22
N SER A 12 1.66 29.99 5.32
CA SER A 12 1.91 31.19 4.51
C SER A 12 0.73 31.51 3.60
N LEU A 13 0.11 30.49 3.03
CA LEU A 13 -1.11 30.64 2.22
C LEU A 13 -2.28 31.15 3.07
N CYS A 14 -2.53 30.59 4.23
CA CYS A 14 -3.53 31.09 5.17
C CYS A 14 -3.28 32.55 5.54
N LYS A 15 -2.04 32.90 5.86
CA LYS A 15 -1.65 34.28 6.18
C LYS A 15 -1.92 35.24 5.02
N LEU A 16 -1.56 34.82 3.82
CA LEU A 16 -1.80 35.61 2.60
C LEU A 16 -3.30 35.84 2.37
N LEU A 17 -4.11 34.77 2.49
CA LEU A 17 -5.56 34.81 2.30
C LEU A 17 -6.25 35.65 3.39
N TYR A 18 -5.89 35.49 4.65
CA TYR A 18 -6.44 36.31 5.73
C TYR A 18 -6.15 37.81 5.56
N ASN A 19 -4.97 38.16 5.03
CA ASN A 19 -4.59 39.55 4.83
C ASN A 19 -5.21 40.20 3.58
N ASN A 20 -5.41 39.39 2.52
CA ASN A 20 -5.78 39.95 1.20
C ASN A 20 -7.20 39.58 0.76
N SER A 21 -7.87 38.69 1.45
CA SER A 21 -9.24 38.28 1.11
C SER A 21 -10.19 38.44 2.27
N LYS A 22 -11.48 38.75 1.95
CA LYS A 22 -12.54 38.86 2.96
C LYS A 22 -13.39 37.61 3.08
N TRP A 23 -13.15 36.62 2.21
CA TRP A 23 -13.97 35.42 2.15
C TRP A 23 -13.46 34.33 3.12
N LEU A 24 -12.12 34.23 3.35
CA LEU A 24 -11.57 33.24 4.29
C LEU A 24 -11.85 33.66 5.73
N LYS A 25 -12.64 32.88 6.41
CA LYS A 25 -12.96 33.05 7.83
C LYS A 25 -12.49 31.86 8.65
N ASN A 26 -12.93 30.64 8.28
CA ASN A 26 -12.67 29.43 9.05
C ASN A 26 -11.91 28.41 8.21
N VAL A 27 -10.87 27.81 8.80
CA VAL A 27 -10.00 26.81 8.18
C VAL A 27 -10.07 25.53 8.99
N LEU A 28 -10.18 24.39 8.29
CA LEU A 28 -10.01 23.07 8.88
C LEU A 28 -8.70 22.47 8.40
N PHE A 29 -7.85 22.03 9.34
CA PHE A 29 -6.66 21.27 9.06
C PHE A 29 -6.86 19.80 9.45
N LEU A 30 -6.69 18.89 8.50
CA LEU A 30 -6.88 17.45 8.70
C LEU A 30 -5.59 16.67 8.49
N ALA A 31 -5.29 15.77 9.42
CA ALA A 31 -4.21 14.81 9.30
C ALA A 31 -4.63 13.42 9.81
N ASP A 32 -3.83 12.39 9.47
CA ASP A 32 -4.13 10.99 9.80
C ASP A 32 -3.90 10.67 11.29
N ARG A 33 -2.90 11.30 11.91
CA ARG A 33 -2.46 11.01 13.29
C ARG A 33 -2.51 12.23 14.18
N LYS A 34 -2.80 11.99 15.46
CA LYS A 34 -2.83 13.03 16.50
C LYS A 34 -1.52 13.81 16.59
N GLU A 35 -0.37 13.14 16.51
CA GLU A 35 0.94 13.77 16.56
C GLU A 35 1.17 14.75 15.41
N LEU A 36 0.67 14.46 14.20
CA LEU A 36 0.74 15.36 13.05
C LEU A 36 -0.19 16.56 13.24
N VAL A 37 -1.39 16.33 13.76
CA VAL A 37 -2.36 17.37 14.10
C VAL A 37 -1.76 18.34 15.13
N LYS A 38 -1.17 17.80 16.20
CA LYS A 38 -0.51 18.58 17.25
C LYS A 38 0.66 19.41 16.73
N GLN A 39 1.54 18.81 15.94
CA GLN A 39 2.66 19.53 15.33
C GLN A 39 2.21 20.66 14.38
N ALA A 40 1.15 20.41 13.61
CA ALA A 40 0.58 21.45 12.76
C ALA A 40 0.00 22.58 13.62
N HIS A 41 -0.76 22.27 14.65
CA HIS A 41 -1.32 23.26 15.60
C HIS A 41 -0.21 24.13 16.20
N GLU A 42 0.82 23.54 16.80
CA GLU A 42 1.96 24.26 17.38
C GLU A 42 2.65 25.20 16.36
N ARG A 43 2.83 24.74 15.09
CA ARG A 43 3.42 25.56 14.04
C ARG A 43 2.51 26.69 13.57
N PHE A 44 1.21 26.45 13.46
CA PHE A 44 0.25 27.50 13.13
C PHE A 44 0.19 28.56 14.24
N GLU A 45 0.21 28.15 15.51
CA GLU A 45 0.22 29.05 16.66
C GLU A 45 1.48 29.93 16.66
N GLU A 46 2.66 29.37 16.35
CA GLU A 46 3.92 30.10 16.22
C GLU A 46 3.85 31.22 15.16
N PHE A 47 3.26 30.93 13.99
CA PHE A 47 3.31 31.83 12.82
C PHE A 47 2.05 32.68 12.61
N LEU A 48 0.95 32.31 13.23
CA LEU A 48 -0.36 32.99 13.16
C LEU A 48 -0.96 33.22 14.56
N PRO A 49 -0.23 33.80 15.53
CA PRO A 49 -0.64 33.91 16.94
C PRO A 49 -1.90 34.79 17.13
N SER A 50 -2.30 35.57 16.11
CA SER A 50 -3.49 36.43 16.16
C SER A 50 -4.80 35.70 15.84
N GLN A 51 -4.74 34.44 15.38
CA GLN A 51 -5.92 33.66 15.04
C GLN A 51 -6.31 32.73 16.20
N SER A 52 -7.61 32.60 16.46
CA SER A 52 -8.08 31.58 17.41
C SER A 52 -7.94 30.19 16.82
N MET A 53 -7.40 29.26 17.61
CA MET A 53 -7.12 27.90 17.19
C MET A 53 -7.67 26.90 18.21
N SER A 54 -8.08 25.72 17.74
CA SER A 54 -8.50 24.61 18.60
C SER A 54 -8.20 23.28 17.95
N CYS A 55 -7.78 22.31 18.78
CA CYS A 55 -7.47 20.96 18.38
C CYS A 55 -8.52 19.97 18.89
N LEU A 56 -9.45 19.55 18.03
CA LEU A 56 -10.55 18.64 18.42
C LEU A 56 -10.07 17.28 18.93
N SER A 57 -8.84 16.89 18.61
CA SER A 57 -8.27 15.60 18.96
C SER A 57 -7.52 15.60 20.30
N GLU A 58 -7.19 16.78 20.84
CA GLU A 58 -6.29 16.96 21.99
C GLU A 58 -6.89 17.79 23.11
N ASP A 59 -7.73 18.80 22.79
CA ASP A 59 -8.28 19.73 23.77
C ASP A 59 -9.35 19.04 24.62
N ASP A 60 -9.31 19.23 25.93
CA ASP A 60 -10.33 18.73 26.85
C ASP A 60 -11.71 19.38 26.60
N LYS A 61 -11.69 20.62 26.12
CA LYS A 61 -12.89 21.40 25.75
C LYS A 61 -12.59 22.13 24.43
N PRO A 62 -12.75 21.47 23.29
CA PRO A 62 -12.47 22.08 22.02
C PRO A 62 -13.41 23.23 21.70
N ASP A 63 -12.86 24.34 21.19
CA ASP A 63 -13.64 25.48 20.70
C ASP A 63 -14.00 25.27 19.23
N THR A 64 -15.24 24.86 18.97
CA THR A 64 -15.75 24.64 17.60
C THR A 64 -15.94 25.93 16.81
N ASN A 65 -15.88 27.12 17.47
CA ASN A 65 -15.95 28.43 16.82
C ASN A 65 -14.56 29.04 16.53
N ALA A 66 -13.49 28.33 16.85
CA ALA A 66 -12.14 28.78 16.51
C ALA A 66 -11.98 28.97 15.00
N ARG A 67 -11.21 29.99 14.60
CA ARG A 67 -10.98 30.30 13.20
C ARG A 67 -10.17 29.22 12.47
N ILE A 68 -9.30 28.53 13.17
CA ILE A 68 -8.54 27.39 12.63
C ILE A 68 -8.78 26.19 13.54
N VAL A 69 -9.39 25.17 12.98
CA VAL A 69 -9.69 23.92 13.69
C VAL A 69 -8.78 22.83 13.18
N PHE A 70 -8.15 22.10 14.09
CA PHE A 70 -7.28 20.97 13.79
C PHE A 70 -7.95 19.67 14.23
N SER A 71 -7.93 18.66 13.36
CA SER A 71 -8.56 17.37 13.68
C SER A 71 -7.90 16.21 12.96
N THR A 72 -8.06 15.01 13.53
CA THR A 72 -7.86 13.79 12.74
C THR A 72 -9.11 13.50 11.91
N TYR A 73 -8.95 12.74 10.80
CA TYR A 73 -10.10 12.31 10.01
C TYR A 73 -11.13 11.54 10.87
N GLN A 74 -10.63 10.67 11.76
CA GLN A 74 -11.52 9.88 12.63
C GLN A 74 -12.32 10.74 13.60
N THR A 75 -11.71 11.78 14.16
CA THR A 75 -12.38 12.71 15.06
C THR A 75 -13.42 13.54 14.28
N MET A 76 -13.05 14.11 13.13
CA MET A 76 -13.95 14.93 12.33
C MET A 76 -15.16 14.15 11.82
N ILE A 77 -14.99 12.89 11.38
CA ILE A 77 -16.13 12.07 10.94
C ILE A 77 -17.14 11.84 12.07
N ASN A 78 -16.69 11.76 13.31
CA ASN A 78 -17.57 11.65 14.46
C ASN A 78 -18.35 12.96 14.68
N TYR A 79 -17.70 14.12 14.60
CA TYR A 79 -18.35 15.43 14.76
C TYR A 79 -19.44 15.68 13.71
N ILE A 80 -19.23 15.30 12.46
CA ILE A 80 -20.25 15.49 11.40
C ILE A 80 -21.36 14.43 11.42
N ASN A 81 -21.22 13.36 12.21
CA ASN A 81 -22.22 12.30 12.38
C ASN A 81 -22.98 12.36 13.70
N THR A 82 -22.62 13.29 14.60
CA THR A 82 -23.25 13.43 15.93
C THR A 82 -24.28 14.57 15.91
N GLU A 83 -25.45 14.36 16.51
CA GLU A 83 -26.43 15.42 16.69
C GLU A 83 -26.45 15.90 18.15
N PRO A 84 -26.62 17.22 18.39
CA PRO A 84 -26.75 18.30 17.39
C PRO A 84 -25.46 18.51 16.59
N LEU A 85 -25.59 18.97 15.34
CA LEU A 85 -24.45 19.23 14.46
C LEU A 85 -23.64 20.41 15.00
N GLU A 86 -22.37 20.16 15.32
CA GLU A 86 -21.43 21.19 15.77
C GLU A 86 -20.95 22.09 14.60
N PHE A 87 -20.84 21.52 13.39
CA PHE A 87 -20.40 22.22 12.20
C PHE A 87 -21.47 22.18 11.11
N SER A 88 -21.86 23.34 10.61
CA SER A 88 -22.73 23.44 9.43
C SER A 88 -21.96 23.13 8.14
N ILE A 89 -22.68 22.89 7.05
CA ILE A 89 -22.10 22.59 5.72
C ILE A 89 -21.13 23.68 5.25
N GLY A 90 -21.45 24.94 5.45
CA GLY A 90 -20.62 26.10 5.10
C GLY A 90 -19.78 26.64 6.25
N HIS A 91 -19.46 25.85 7.27
CA HIS A 91 -18.68 26.31 8.44
C HIS A 91 -17.23 26.63 8.08
N PHE A 92 -16.59 25.80 7.27
CA PHE A 92 -15.22 26.00 6.83
C PHE A 92 -15.18 26.50 5.40
N ASP A 93 -14.41 27.55 5.14
CA ASP A 93 -14.16 28.08 3.81
C ASP A 93 -13.03 27.34 3.10
N LEU A 94 -12.09 26.76 3.88
CA LEU A 94 -10.90 26.08 3.40
C LEU A 94 -10.62 24.84 4.23
N ILE A 95 -10.37 23.72 3.58
CA ILE A 95 -9.89 22.49 4.20
C ILE A 95 -8.50 22.18 3.67
N ILE A 96 -7.53 22.06 4.58
CA ILE A 96 -6.17 21.65 4.30
C ILE A 96 -6.01 20.18 4.71
N ILE A 97 -5.58 19.36 3.78
CA ILE A 97 -5.47 17.91 3.90
C ILE A 97 -3.99 17.56 3.91
N ASP A 98 -3.45 17.17 5.06
CA ASP A 98 -2.07 16.68 5.14
C ASP A 98 -1.99 15.19 4.83
N GLU A 99 -0.93 14.76 4.14
CA GLU A 99 -0.74 13.41 3.62
C GLU A 99 -1.95 12.90 2.82
N ALA A 100 -2.42 13.71 1.87
CA ALA A 100 -3.64 13.49 1.09
C ALA A 100 -3.71 12.11 0.40
N HIS A 101 -2.58 11.46 0.16
CA HIS A 101 -2.50 10.13 -0.45
C HIS A 101 -2.98 8.98 0.46
N ARG A 102 -3.11 9.19 1.78
CA ARG A 102 -3.33 8.08 2.74
C ARG A 102 -4.78 7.78 3.09
N SER A 103 -5.64 8.79 3.14
CA SER A 103 -6.88 8.63 3.92
C SER A 103 -8.13 9.20 3.27
N VAL A 104 -8.01 9.74 2.07
CA VAL A 104 -9.05 10.60 1.49
C VAL A 104 -10.23 9.79 0.94
N PHE A 105 -10.10 8.48 0.78
CA PHE A 105 -11.09 7.63 0.13
C PHE A 105 -11.81 6.69 1.10
N GLY A 106 -12.90 6.13 0.66
CA GLY A 106 -13.76 5.27 1.45
C GLY A 106 -14.49 6.05 2.54
N LYS A 107 -14.29 5.67 3.80
CA LYS A 107 -15.01 6.20 4.95
C LYS A 107 -14.85 7.72 5.14
N TYR A 108 -13.68 8.29 4.85
CA TYR A 108 -13.37 9.70 5.12
C TYR A 108 -13.71 10.65 3.98
N GLY A 109 -13.96 10.15 2.78
CA GLY A 109 -14.44 10.95 1.65
C GLY A 109 -15.73 11.72 1.98
N ALA A 110 -16.53 11.21 2.91
CA ALA A 110 -17.74 11.89 3.38
C ALA A 110 -17.49 13.27 4.01
N ILE A 111 -16.32 13.51 4.60
CA ILE A 111 -15.96 14.82 5.17
C ILE A 111 -15.96 15.89 4.07
N PHE A 112 -15.32 15.55 2.94
CA PHE A 112 -15.16 16.48 1.81
C PHE A 112 -16.45 16.68 1.02
N GLN A 113 -17.36 15.72 1.07
CA GLN A 113 -18.69 15.85 0.48
C GLN A 113 -19.67 16.58 1.42
N TYR A 114 -19.38 16.60 2.71
CA TYR A 114 -20.21 17.28 3.68
C TYR A 114 -20.00 18.79 3.68
N PHE A 115 -18.73 19.24 3.69
CA PHE A 115 -18.40 20.66 3.72
C PHE A 115 -18.36 21.25 2.29
N ASP A 116 -18.98 22.41 2.12
CA ASP A 116 -18.86 23.25 0.93
C ASP A 116 -17.66 24.18 1.10
N SER A 117 -16.47 23.66 0.80
CA SER A 117 -15.19 24.30 1.11
C SER A 117 -14.19 24.12 -0.03
N LEU A 118 -13.25 25.06 -0.18
CA LEU A 118 -12.09 24.84 -1.01
C LEU A 118 -11.16 23.79 -0.38
N LEU A 119 -10.59 22.92 -1.20
CA LEU A 119 -9.71 21.84 -0.75
C LEU A 119 -8.26 22.08 -1.17
N ILE A 120 -7.32 21.87 -0.24
CA ILE A 120 -5.88 21.88 -0.52
C ILE A 120 -5.31 20.56 -0.02
N GLY A 121 -4.74 19.77 -0.92
CA GLY A 121 -4.02 18.54 -0.58
C GLY A 121 -2.51 18.79 -0.49
N LEU A 122 -1.90 18.38 0.63
CA LEU A 122 -0.46 18.33 0.82
C LEU A 122 0.00 16.88 0.77
N THR A 123 1.01 16.58 -0.03
CA THR A 123 1.59 15.24 -0.09
C THR A 123 3.11 15.31 -0.21
N ALA A 124 3.80 14.31 0.31
CA ALA A 124 5.24 14.17 0.18
C ALA A 124 5.66 13.40 -1.07
N THR A 125 4.73 12.65 -1.66
CA THR A 125 5.01 11.74 -2.76
C THR A 125 4.43 12.26 -4.06
N PRO A 126 5.25 12.34 -5.13
CA PRO A 126 4.76 12.77 -6.43
C PRO A 126 3.99 11.67 -7.17
N ARG A 127 3.17 12.09 -8.03
CA ARG A 127 2.46 11.53 -9.21
C ARG A 127 2.08 10.06 -9.31
N ALA A 128 2.99 9.13 -9.15
CA ALA A 128 2.74 7.74 -9.61
C ALA A 128 1.88 6.91 -8.65
N GLU A 129 1.73 7.35 -7.40
CA GLU A 129 1.05 6.61 -6.33
C GLU A 129 -0.16 7.34 -5.75
N ILE A 130 -0.48 8.52 -6.28
CA ILE A 130 -1.72 9.20 -5.93
C ILE A 130 -2.83 8.49 -6.70
N ASP A 131 -3.67 7.77 -5.98
CA ASP A 131 -4.86 7.14 -6.54
C ASP A 131 -5.63 8.17 -7.40
N LYS A 132 -6.04 7.78 -8.60
CA LYS A 132 -6.84 8.61 -9.53
C LYS A 132 -8.00 9.32 -8.82
N ASN A 133 -8.46 8.79 -7.75
CA ASN A 133 -9.48 9.36 -6.91
C ASN A 133 -9.00 10.62 -6.15
N THR A 134 -7.73 10.74 -5.69
CA THR A 134 -7.25 11.96 -4.99
C THR A 134 -7.30 13.17 -5.93
N PHE A 135 -6.88 12.99 -7.15
CA PHE A 135 -6.97 14.05 -8.17
C PHE A 135 -8.43 14.41 -8.44
N GLN A 136 -9.34 13.43 -8.55
CA GLN A 136 -10.77 13.67 -8.72
C GLN A 136 -11.38 14.43 -7.54
N LEU A 137 -10.99 14.09 -6.30
CA LEU A 137 -11.48 14.79 -5.12
C LEU A 137 -11.02 16.25 -5.09
N LEU A 138 -9.79 16.51 -5.50
CA LEU A 138 -9.19 17.84 -5.54
C LEU A 138 -9.50 18.57 -6.86
N GLU A 139 -10.34 17.96 -7.73
CA GLU A 139 -10.71 18.48 -9.05
C GLU A 139 -9.49 18.80 -9.95
N LEU A 140 -8.44 17.98 -9.85
CA LEU A 140 -7.21 18.14 -10.61
C LEU A 140 -7.17 17.18 -11.83
N GLU A 141 -6.54 17.64 -12.92
CA GLU A 141 -6.35 16.90 -14.17
C GLU A 141 -5.15 15.92 -14.10
N ASN A 142 -5.12 15.02 -13.07
CA ASN A 142 -4.08 14.01 -12.86
C ASN A 142 -2.64 14.55 -12.61
N GLU A 143 -2.50 15.82 -12.31
CA GLU A 143 -1.22 16.46 -11.99
C GLU A 143 -1.34 17.37 -10.76
N PRO A 144 -0.27 17.47 -9.91
CA PRO A 144 -0.25 18.42 -8.82
C PRO A 144 -0.15 19.86 -9.36
N ASN A 145 -0.82 20.82 -8.71
CA ASN A 145 -0.67 22.24 -9.06
C ASN A 145 0.75 22.76 -8.80
N PHE A 146 1.47 22.17 -7.89
CA PHE A 146 2.84 22.53 -7.53
C PHE A 146 3.60 21.33 -7.02
N GLU A 147 4.79 21.11 -7.53
CA GLU A 147 5.72 20.08 -7.09
C GLU A 147 7.05 20.71 -6.72
N TYR A 148 7.70 20.16 -5.70
CA TYR A 148 9.06 20.52 -5.27
C TYR A 148 9.79 19.24 -4.89
N THR A 149 10.68 18.79 -5.75
CA THR A 149 11.35 17.50 -5.65
C THR A 149 12.43 17.50 -4.56
N TYR A 150 12.93 16.30 -4.24
CA TYR A 150 14.03 16.15 -3.28
C TYR A 150 15.34 16.75 -3.84
N GLU A 151 15.60 16.51 -5.11
CA GLU A 151 16.77 16.98 -5.84
C GLU A 151 16.80 18.51 -5.93
N GLU A 152 15.65 19.12 -6.23
CA GLU A 152 15.51 20.59 -6.21
C GLU A 152 15.78 21.15 -4.82
N ALA A 153 15.22 20.52 -3.80
CA ALA A 153 15.39 20.97 -2.42
C ALA A 153 16.86 20.83 -1.91
N ILE A 154 17.61 19.83 -2.41
CA ILE A 154 19.07 19.75 -2.15
C ILE A 154 19.83 20.84 -2.88
N ARG A 155 19.55 21.02 -4.18
CA ARG A 155 20.19 22.05 -5.01
C ARG A 155 19.98 23.45 -4.42
N ASP A 156 18.77 23.70 -3.91
CA ASP A 156 18.40 24.97 -3.27
C ASP A 156 18.83 25.05 -1.80
N GLU A 157 19.56 24.05 -1.29
CA GLU A 157 20.09 23.96 0.08
C GLU A 157 19.04 23.95 1.21
N TYR A 158 17.81 23.57 0.90
CA TYR A 158 16.74 23.39 1.90
C TYR A 158 16.73 22.00 2.54
N LEU A 159 17.35 21.00 1.90
CA LEU A 159 17.54 19.66 2.43
C LEU A 159 19.00 19.23 2.31
N ARG A 160 19.40 18.23 3.11
CA ARG A 160 20.73 17.63 3.06
C ARG A 160 20.71 16.30 2.31
N PRO A 161 21.75 16.02 1.49
CA PRO A 161 21.91 14.75 0.80
C PRO A 161 22.24 13.62 1.78
N TYR A 162 22.00 12.37 1.36
CA TYR A 162 22.44 11.21 2.10
C TYR A 162 23.62 10.52 1.41
N ARG A 163 24.40 9.81 2.22
CA ARG A 163 25.39 8.86 1.75
C ARG A 163 24.91 7.43 2.05
N LEU A 164 24.75 6.63 1.01
CA LEU A 164 24.26 5.27 1.12
C LEU A 164 25.38 4.29 1.41
N LYS A 165 25.22 3.47 2.45
CA LYS A 165 26.07 2.33 2.81
C LYS A 165 25.26 1.06 2.64
N LYS A 166 25.49 0.31 1.56
CA LYS A 166 24.84 -0.97 1.32
C LYS A 166 25.56 -2.06 2.13
N CYS A 167 24.86 -2.66 3.07
CA CYS A 167 25.38 -3.71 3.95
C CYS A 167 24.73 -5.04 3.56
N ASN A 168 25.48 -5.88 2.87
CA ASN A 168 24.97 -7.14 2.34
C ASN A 168 25.26 -8.28 3.32
N SER A 169 24.35 -8.54 4.28
CA SER A 169 24.39 -9.71 5.12
C SER A 169 24.12 -10.97 4.30
N LYS A 170 24.95 -11.99 4.49
CA LYS A 170 24.80 -13.28 3.81
C LYS A 170 23.46 -13.94 4.20
N MET A 171 23.11 -13.87 5.46
CA MET A 171 21.88 -14.45 5.98
C MET A 171 20.64 -13.72 5.42
N ILE A 172 20.60 -12.40 5.45
CA ILE A 172 19.46 -11.62 4.95
C ILE A 172 19.29 -11.79 3.44
N ASN A 173 20.38 -11.89 2.66
CA ASN A 173 20.31 -11.99 1.21
C ASN A 173 20.09 -13.41 0.69
N ARG A 174 20.71 -14.42 1.30
CA ARG A 174 20.69 -15.81 0.82
C ARG A 174 19.71 -16.69 1.60
N GLY A 175 19.31 -16.25 2.79
CA GLY A 175 18.52 -17.07 3.70
C GLY A 175 19.37 -18.06 4.50
N ILE A 176 18.69 -19.03 5.12
CA ILE A 176 19.30 -20.09 5.93
C ILE A 176 18.83 -21.43 5.37
N LYS A 177 19.76 -22.34 5.14
CA LYS A 177 19.43 -23.71 4.80
C LYS A 177 18.94 -24.44 6.04
N TYR A 178 17.89 -25.24 5.87
CA TYR A 178 17.33 -26.03 6.97
C TYR A 178 18.40 -26.95 7.60
N ASP A 179 19.30 -27.50 6.78
CA ASP A 179 20.35 -28.40 7.23
C ASP A 179 21.45 -27.70 8.03
N ASP A 180 21.61 -26.40 7.92
CA ASP A 180 22.58 -25.60 8.68
C ASP A 180 22.10 -25.32 10.11
N LEU A 181 20.83 -25.59 10.43
CA LEU A 181 20.24 -25.42 11.76
C LEU A 181 20.55 -26.58 12.69
N SER A 182 20.75 -26.30 13.98
CA SER A 182 20.86 -27.31 15.01
C SER A 182 19.56 -28.10 15.18
N ALA A 183 19.62 -29.29 15.80
CA ALA A 183 18.43 -30.10 16.05
C ALA A 183 17.37 -29.36 16.88
N GLU A 184 17.78 -28.57 17.87
CA GLU A 184 16.87 -27.74 18.69
C GLU A 184 16.27 -26.61 17.90
N GLN A 185 17.03 -25.94 17.02
CA GLN A 185 16.57 -24.87 16.13
C GLN A 185 15.59 -25.42 15.10
N ARG A 186 15.83 -26.60 14.53
CA ARG A 186 14.89 -27.27 13.61
C ARG A 186 13.57 -27.58 14.30
N GLU A 187 13.58 -28.15 15.51
CA GLU A 187 12.36 -28.43 16.28
C GLU A 187 11.55 -27.15 16.56
N GLN A 188 12.23 -26.07 16.91
CA GLN A 188 11.55 -24.76 17.12
C GLN A 188 10.94 -24.22 15.83
N LEU A 189 11.66 -24.31 14.71
CA LEU A 189 11.19 -23.88 13.40
C LEU A 189 9.99 -24.70 12.92
N GLU A 190 10.03 -26.03 13.15
CA GLU A 190 8.92 -26.92 12.80
C GLU A 190 7.65 -26.58 13.57
N LYS A 191 7.74 -26.22 14.85
CA LYS A 191 6.59 -25.75 15.64
C LYS A 191 5.99 -24.47 15.05
N VAL A 192 6.81 -23.55 14.55
CA VAL A 192 6.33 -22.33 13.86
C VAL A 192 5.69 -22.68 12.51
N TRP A 193 6.30 -23.60 11.75
CA TRP A 193 5.78 -24.04 10.47
C TRP A 193 4.49 -24.86 10.56
N GLU A 194 4.19 -25.45 11.70
CA GLU A 194 2.95 -26.22 11.86
C GLU A 194 1.70 -25.37 11.61
N TYR A 195 1.71 -24.14 12.10
CA TYR A 195 0.64 -23.17 11.77
C TYR A 195 0.67 -22.77 10.31
N GLU A 196 1.84 -22.51 9.75
CA GLU A 196 1.99 -22.14 8.33
C GLU A 196 1.52 -23.26 7.40
N LYS A 197 1.87 -24.51 7.70
CA LYS A 197 1.38 -25.70 6.98
C LYS A 197 -0.16 -25.71 6.93
N ALA A 198 -0.79 -25.47 8.08
CA ALA A 198 -2.25 -25.42 8.16
C ALA A 198 -2.81 -24.31 7.25
N MET A 199 -2.29 -23.10 7.36
CA MET A 199 -2.78 -21.95 6.58
C MET A 199 -2.51 -22.07 5.08
N LYS A 200 -1.43 -22.77 4.68
CA LYS A 200 -1.11 -23.04 3.26
C LYS A 200 -1.75 -24.32 2.71
N GLY A 201 -2.49 -25.07 3.52
CA GLY A 201 -3.16 -26.30 3.11
C GLY A 201 -2.18 -27.43 2.77
N ILE A 202 -1.00 -27.48 3.41
CA ILE A 202 0.00 -28.54 3.21
C ILE A 202 -0.41 -29.76 4.04
N PRO A 203 -0.49 -30.99 3.45
CA PRO A 203 -0.86 -32.19 4.19
C PRO A 203 0.04 -32.46 5.38
N LYS A 204 -0.53 -33.01 6.46
CA LYS A 204 0.17 -33.30 7.72
C LYS A 204 1.33 -34.31 7.53
N GLU A 205 1.11 -35.30 6.67
CA GLU A 205 2.06 -36.37 6.38
C GLU A 205 3.20 -35.94 5.49
N LYS A 206 3.09 -34.78 4.85
CA LYS A 206 4.15 -34.25 4.00
C LYS A 206 5.19 -33.58 4.88
N GLU A 207 6.40 -34.06 4.86
CA GLU A 207 7.54 -33.32 5.41
C GLU A 207 7.62 -31.95 4.75
N TYR A 208 7.65 -30.92 5.59
CA TYR A 208 7.74 -29.52 5.14
C TYR A 208 9.08 -28.97 5.64
N HIS A 209 10.14 -29.54 5.11
CA HIS A 209 11.47 -29.02 5.33
C HIS A 209 11.82 -28.15 4.14
N ARG A 210 12.08 -26.90 4.38
CA ARG A 210 12.53 -25.95 3.35
C ARG A 210 13.53 -24.96 3.92
N ASP A 211 14.37 -24.45 3.07
CA ASP A 211 15.24 -23.34 3.40
C ASP A 211 14.40 -22.08 3.71
N ILE A 212 14.84 -21.27 4.65
CA ILE A 212 14.25 -19.96 4.94
C ILE A 212 14.88 -18.98 3.96
N GLN A 213 14.06 -18.39 3.10
CA GLN A 213 14.53 -17.36 2.17
C GLN A 213 14.86 -16.07 2.92
N GLY A 214 15.81 -15.27 2.40
CA GLY A 214 16.25 -14.05 3.05
C GLY A 214 15.12 -13.07 3.36
N ASN A 215 14.15 -12.91 2.45
CA ASN A 215 12.98 -12.07 2.66
C ASN A 215 11.97 -12.59 3.70
N GLU A 216 12.14 -13.84 4.17
CA GLU A 216 11.27 -14.49 5.16
C GLU A 216 11.92 -14.59 6.54
N ILE A 217 13.23 -14.32 6.65
CA ILE A 217 13.99 -14.50 7.90
C ILE A 217 13.29 -13.87 9.09
N PHE A 218 12.95 -12.60 9.01
CA PHE A 218 12.29 -11.85 10.09
C PHE A 218 10.89 -12.37 10.47
N ASN A 219 10.30 -13.28 9.66
CA ASN A 219 9.04 -13.93 10.01
C ASN A 219 9.23 -15.03 11.06
N TYR A 220 10.36 -15.71 11.01
CA TYR A 220 10.59 -16.94 11.76
C TYR A 220 11.60 -16.77 12.90
N LEU A 221 12.67 -16.03 12.68
CA LEU A 221 13.79 -15.98 13.61
C LEU A 221 14.39 -14.57 13.74
N ILE A 222 15.16 -14.41 14.80
CA ILE A 222 16.01 -13.24 15.08
C ILE A 222 17.41 -13.79 15.31
N ASN A 223 18.40 -13.31 14.55
CA ASN A 223 19.79 -13.72 14.70
C ASN A 223 20.58 -12.66 15.46
N ASP A 224 21.18 -13.05 16.58
CA ASP A 224 21.94 -12.15 17.44
C ASP A 224 23.19 -11.64 16.75
N ASP A 225 23.92 -12.50 16.04
CA ASP A 225 25.14 -12.11 15.34
C ASP A 225 24.86 -11.08 14.23
N THR A 226 23.74 -11.23 13.50
CA THR A 226 23.31 -10.21 12.52
C THR A 226 23.03 -8.86 13.20
N ILE A 227 22.38 -8.86 14.37
CA ILE A 227 22.11 -7.64 15.13
C ILE A 227 23.43 -7.01 15.60
N ASP A 228 24.35 -7.80 16.10
CA ASP A 228 25.66 -7.36 16.57
C ASP A 228 26.46 -6.70 15.44
N ASN A 229 26.43 -7.30 14.24
CA ASN A 229 27.05 -6.74 13.06
C ASN A 229 26.43 -5.37 12.67
N VAL A 230 25.09 -5.25 12.72
CA VAL A 230 24.38 -3.98 12.46
C VAL A 230 24.79 -2.90 13.46
N LEU A 231 24.80 -3.25 14.75
CA LEU A 231 25.16 -2.31 15.81
C LEU A 231 26.64 -1.94 15.75
N SER A 232 27.54 -2.89 15.53
CA SER A 232 28.98 -2.64 15.39
C SER A 232 29.28 -1.75 14.19
N GLU A 233 28.62 -1.98 13.04
CA GLU A 233 28.79 -1.15 11.86
C GLU A 233 28.33 0.28 12.11
N LEU A 234 27.17 0.46 12.75
CA LEU A 234 26.67 1.78 13.12
C LEU A 234 27.62 2.51 14.08
N MET A 235 28.03 1.85 15.16
CA MET A 235 28.89 2.46 16.18
C MET A 235 30.29 2.81 15.67
N THR A 236 30.79 2.03 14.71
CA THR A 236 32.11 2.23 14.11
C THR A 236 32.09 3.28 13.01
N ASN A 237 31.16 3.14 12.06
CA ASN A 237 31.17 3.86 10.79
C ASN A 237 30.01 4.87 10.63
N GLY A 238 29.13 5.01 11.64
CA GLY A 238 28.10 6.05 11.67
C GLY A 238 28.72 7.44 11.83
N LEU A 239 28.02 8.46 11.33
CA LEU A 239 28.37 9.84 11.60
C LEU A 239 28.29 10.11 13.10
N LYS A 240 29.32 10.76 13.62
CA LYS A 240 29.51 10.99 15.06
C LYS A 240 29.42 12.46 15.38
N VAL A 241 29.06 12.78 16.62
CA VAL A 241 29.05 14.11 17.24
C VAL A 241 29.98 14.15 18.41
N HIS A 242 30.09 15.28 19.09
CA HIS A 242 30.95 15.47 20.29
C HIS A 242 32.40 15.02 20.05
N SER A 243 33.01 15.55 18.99
CA SER A 243 34.43 15.22 18.62
C SER A 243 34.67 13.72 18.36
N GLY A 244 33.62 12.97 17.97
CA GLY A 244 33.71 11.55 17.65
C GLY A 244 33.41 10.58 18.80
N GLU A 245 33.03 11.08 19.97
CA GLU A 245 32.73 10.26 21.14
C GLU A 245 31.41 9.54 21.02
N ASP A 246 30.35 10.23 20.50
CA ASP A 246 29.02 9.68 20.37
C ASP A 246 28.62 9.50 18.90
N VAL A 247 27.94 8.41 18.61
CA VAL A 247 27.23 8.28 17.32
C VAL A 247 26.14 9.34 17.25
N GLY A 248 26.00 10.03 16.14
CA GLY A 248 24.97 11.04 15.98
C GLY A 248 23.56 10.46 16.13
N LYS A 249 22.56 11.29 16.42
CA LYS A 249 21.18 10.81 16.58
C LYS A 249 20.78 9.88 15.43
N THR A 250 20.31 8.70 15.78
CA THR A 250 20.12 7.58 14.88
C THR A 250 18.72 7.01 15.01
N ILE A 251 18.10 6.63 13.88
CA ILE A 251 16.89 5.79 13.88
C ILE A 251 17.22 4.43 13.28
N ILE A 252 16.95 3.35 14.03
CA ILE A 252 16.98 1.98 13.53
C ILE A 252 15.56 1.54 13.26
N PHE A 253 15.23 1.24 12.01
CA PHE A 253 13.93 0.76 11.61
C PHE A 253 13.89 -0.77 11.70
N ALA A 254 13.21 -1.28 12.72
CA ALA A 254 13.09 -2.70 12.99
C ALA A 254 11.85 -3.33 12.35
N TYR A 255 11.91 -4.63 12.10
CA TYR A 255 10.83 -5.37 11.43
C TYR A 255 9.55 -5.46 12.27
N ASN A 256 9.65 -5.71 13.56
CA ASN A 256 8.54 -5.78 14.51
C ASN A 256 9.01 -5.52 15.95
N HIS A 257 8.07 -5.45 16.89
CA HIS A 257 8.31 -5.15 18.30
C HIS A 257 9.39 -6.04 18.92
N LYS A 258 9.28 -7.36 18.79
CA LYS A 258 10.27 -8.30 19.37
C LYS A 258 11.68 -8.16 18.78
N HIS A 259 11.76 -7.84 17.48
CA HIS A 259 13.05 -7.55 16.85
C HIS A 259 13.63 -6.25 17.41
N ALA A 260 12.79 -5.23 17.60
CA ALA A 260 13.21 -3.97 18.19
C ALA A 260 13.63 -4.10 19.65
N GLU A 261 12.91 -4.87 20.47
CA GLU A 261 13.33 -5.23 21.83
C GLU A 261 14.70 -5.90 21.84
N ARG A 262 14.89 -6.90 20.94
CA ARG A 262 16.15 -7.63 20.90
C ARG A 262 17.33 -6.77 20.48
N ILE A 263 17.13 -5.82 19.56
CA ILE A 263 18.16 -4.83 19.17
C ILE A 263 18.60 -4.00 20.39
N VAL A 264 17.65 -3.51 21.19
CA VAL A 264 17.96 -2.73 22.41
C VAL A 264 18.66 -3.60 23.45
N GLU A 265 18.21 -4.83 23.66
CA GLU A 265 18.87 -5.79 24.58
C GLU A 265 20.32 -6.07 24.15
N ARG A 266 20.54 -6.34 22.85
CA ARG A 266 21.91 -6.59 22.33
C ARG A 266 22.80 -5.35 22.45
N PHE A 267 22.24 -4.16 22.16
CA PHE A 267 22.99 -2.91 22.35
C PHE A 267 23.48 -2.76 23.79
N ASN A 268 22.61 -2.95 24.78
CA ASN A 268 22.96 -2.83 26.20
C ASN A 268 23.98 -3.90 26.65
N GLN A 269 23.99 -5.08 26.00
CA GLN A 269 24.99 -6.11 26.27
C GLN A 269 26.35 -5.80 25.65
N LEU A 270 26.37 -5.25 24.43
CA LEU A 270 27.61 -4.91 23.70
C LEU A 270 28.27 -3.63 24.19
N TYR A 271 27.47 -2.65 24.61
CA TYR A 271 27.91 -1.29 24.98
C TYR A 271 27.38 -0.87 26.36
N PRO A 272 27.64 -1.66 27.43
CA PRO A 272 27.09 -1.37 28.76
C PRO A 272 27.58 -0.04 29.33
N GLU A 273 28.75 0.45 28.89
CA GLU A 273 29.33 1.74 29.27
C GLU A 273 28.52 2.96 28.80
N ARG A 274 27.64 2.79 27.80
CA ARG A 274 26.79 3.87 27.27
C ARG A 274 25.56 4.14 28.14
N GLY A 275 25.18 3.18 28.98
CA GLY A 275 23.97 3.26 29.79
C GLY A 275 22.69 2.87 29.05
N ALA A 276 21.68 2.46 29.80
CA ALA A 276 20.42 1.92 29.26
C ALA A 276 19.56 2.93 28.49
N ASP A 277 19.76 4.22 28.72
CA ASP A 277 19.00 5.29 28.06
C ASP A 277 19.56 5.67 26.69
N TYR A 278 20.76 5.20 26.33
CA TYR A 278 21.41 5.56 25.08
C TYR A 278 20.68 4.98 23.84
N CYS A 279 20.21 3.74 23.94
CA CYS A 279 19.45 3.08 22.90
C CYS A 279 18.08 2.66 23.45
N GLN A 280 17.00 3.24 22.93
CA GLN A 280 15.65 2.99 23.45
C GLN A 280 14.67 2.58 22.35
N LEU A 281 13.72 1.73 22.74
CA LEU A 281 12.60 1.32 21.90
C LEU A 281 11.49 2.39 21.89
N ILE A 282 11.09 2.81 20.69
CA ILE A 282 9.97 3.71 20.46
C ILE A 282 8.90 2.99 19.63
N ASP A 283 7.90 2.47 20.34
CA ASP A 283 6.79 1.72 19.76
C ASP A 283 5.50 2.01 20.54
N ASN A 284 4.34 1.83 19.91
CA ASN A 284 3.00 1.99 20.50
C ASN A 284 2.72 1.05 21.68
N GLN A 285 3.48 -0.03 21.84
CA GLN A 285 3.39 -0.95 22.99
C GLN A 285 4.18 -0.45 24.22
N VAL A 286 5.04 0.55 24.06
CA VAL A 286 5.82 1.14 25.14
C VAL A 286 5.00 2.21 25.85
N LYS A 287 4.77 2.07 27.17
CA LYS A 287 3.87 2.95 27.94
C LYS A 287 4.24 4.44 27.89
N ASN A 288 5.51 4.79 27.81
CA ASN A 288 6.00 6.17 27.86
C ASN A 288 6.58 6.64 26.51
N HIS A 289 6.17 6.04 25.39
CA HIS A 289 6.72 6.35 24.06
C HIS A 289 6.68 7.85 23.72
N SER A 290 5.61 8.56 24.10
CA SER A 290 5.47 10.00 23.83
C SER A 290 6.52 10.84 24.57
N ALA A 291 6.89 10.48 25.80
CA ALA A 291 7.95 11.15 26.55
C ALA A 291 9.33 10.86 25.91
N ILE A 292 9.59 9.62 25.53
CA ILE A 292 10.84 9.23 24.84
C ILE A 292 10.99 9.97 23.51
N ILE A 293 9.89 10.12 22.74
CA ILE A 293 9.89 10.91 21.51
C ILE A 293 10.18 12.39 21.80
N ALA A 294 9.58 12.95 22.85
CA ALA A 294 9.84 14.33 23.24
C ALA A 294 11.32 14.56 23.62
N ASP A 295 11.89 13.62 24.39
CA ASP A 295 13.31 13.66 24.73
C ASP A 295 14.23 13.42 23.53
N PHE A 296 13.87 12.50 22.61
CA PHE A 296 14.62 12.28 21.37
C PHE A 296 14.68 13.52 20.46
N LYS A 297 13.65 14.37 20.50
CA LYS A 297 13.62 15.65 19.77
C LYS A 297 14.55 16.72 20.34
N MET A 298 15.07 16.53 21.54
CA MET A 298 15.99 17.49 22.18
C MET A 298 17.42 17.03 21.99
N GLU A 299 18.27 17.92 21.45
CA GLU A 299 19.69 17.63 21.15
C GLU A 299 20.44 17.05 22.38
N ALA A 300 20.32 17.71 23.52
CA ALA A 300 21.05 17.35 24.74
C ALA A 300 20.47 16.16 25.52
N LYS A 301 19.39 15.53 25.05
CA LYS A 301 18.73 14.43 25.77
C LYS A 301 18.88 13.08 25.08
N MET A 302 18.88 12.04 25.89
CA MET A 302 18.77 10.66 25.43
C MET A 302 17.33 10.33 24.99
N PRO A 303 17.12 9.36 24.09
CA PRO A 303 18.14 8.46 23.56
C PRO A 303 18.94 9.08 22.40
N GLN A 304 20.15 8.52 22.20
CA GLN A 304 20.97 8.80 21.01
C GLN A 304 20.54 7.90 19.85
N ILE A 305 20.16 6.66 20.16
CA ILE A 305 19.63 5.68 19.19
C ILE A 305 18.18 5.36 19.50
N ALA A 306 17.28 5.64 18.57
CA ALA A 306 15.87 5.28 18.64
C ALA A 306 15.60 4.06 17.77
N VAL A 307 15.15 2.95 18.36
CA VAL A 307 14.73 1.75 17.62
C VAL A 307 13.23 1.79 17.46
N SER A 308 12.74 1.77 16.23
CA SER A 308 11.29 1.91 15.97
C SER A 308 10.81 0.94 14.90
N VAL A 309 9.55 0.51 15.05
CA VAL A 309 8.90 -0.34 14.05
C VAL A 309 8.22 0.52 12.98
N ASP A 310 7.26 1.37 13.37
CA ASP A 310 6.45 2.20 12.47
C ASP A 310 6.23 3.64 12.97
N MET A 311 6.48 3.93 14.26
CA MET A 311 6.13 5.23 14.84
C MET A 311 6.97 6.38 14.31
N LEU A 312 8.25 6.11 14.01
CA LEU A 312 9.17 7.13 13.51
C LEU A 312 9.28 7.16 11.98
N ASP A 313 8.55 6.29 11.26
CA ASP A 313 8.48 6.32 9.80
C ASP A 313 7.95 7.68 9.30
N THR A 314 6.98 8.26 10.05
CA THR A 314 6.34 9.54 9.72
C THR A 314 6.12 10.38 10.99
N GLY A 315 5.97 11.69 10.83
CA GLY A 315 5.43 12.55 11.89
C GLY A 315 6.41 13.06 12.93
N ILE A 316 7.72 12.82 12.82
CA ILE A 316 8.73 13.46 13.68
C ILE A 316 9.59 14.44 12.92
N ASP A 317 9.97 15.48 13.60
CA ASP A 317 10.91 16.51 13.10
C ASP A 317 12.08 16.61 14.08
N VAL A 318 13.21 16.00 13.72
CA VAL A 318 14.46 15.95 14.50
C VAL A 318 15.61 16.28 13.55
N PRO A 319 16.04 17.55 13.50
CA PRO A 319 17.09 18.00 12.59
C PRO A 319 18.42 17.29 12.79
N GLU A 320 18.72 16.86 14.02
CA GLU A 320 19.97 16.27 14.46
C GLU A 320 20.18 14.83 13.98
N ILE A 321 19.23 14.20 13.31
CA ILE A 321 19.37 12.83 12.81
C ILE A 321 20.48 12.78 11.77
N LEU A 322 21.53 12.01 12.08
CA LEU A 322 22.69 11.78 11.23
C LEU A 322 22.75 10.39 10.62
N ASN A 323 22.09 9.40 11.21
CA ASN A 323 22.14 8.04 10.72
C ASN A 323 20.74 7.42 10.66
N LEU A 324 20.45 6.74 9.56
CA LEU A 324 19.26 5.90 9.39
C LEU A 324 19.72 4.48 9.11
N VAL A 325 19.19 3.51 9.85
CA VAL A 325 19.48 2.09 9.66
C VAL A 325 18.23 1.37 9.21
N PHE A 326 18.21 0.90 7.97
CA PHE A 326 17.11 0.13 7.39
C PHE A 326 17.34 -1.36 7.68
N PHE A 327 16.80 -1.82 8.80
CA PHE A 327 16.88 -3.20 9.25
C PHE A 327 15.51 -3.91 9.15
N LYS A 328 14.76 -3.53 8.14
CA LYS A 328 13.50 -4.17 7.71
C LYS A 328 13.34 -4.09 6.20
N ILE A 329 12.62 -5.05 5.64
CA ILE A 329 12.22 -5.02 4.23
C ILE A 329 11.03 -4.05 4.09
N ILE A 330 11.19 -3.04 3.25
CA ILE A 330 10.18 -2.01 2.98
C ILE A 330 9.52 -2.36 1.64
N LYS A 331 8.18 -2.41 1.62
CA LYS A 331 7.40 -2.75 0.42
C LYS A 331 6.68 -1.55 -0.19
N SER A 332 6.65 -0.42 0.48
CA SER A 332 5.98 0.81 0.03
C SER A 332 7.01 1.89 -0.26
N LYS A 333 7.03 2.39 -1.49
CA LYS A 333 7.91 3.49 -1.94
C LYS A 333 7.65 4.75 -1.10
N ILE A 334 6.38 5.06 -0.83
CA ILE A 334 5.97 6.18 0.02
C ILE A 334 6.62 6.11 1.41
N LYS A 335 6.50 4.94 2.07
CA LYS A 335 7.14 4.72 3.37
C LYS A 335 8.65 4.86 3.29
N PHE A 336 9.26 4.31 2.25
CA PHE A 336 10.69 4.37 2.00
C PHE A 336 11.18 5.82 1.91
N GLU A 337 10.55 6.64 1.08
CA GLU A 337 10.87 8.06 0.92
C GLU A 337 10.61 8.87 2.20
N GLN A 338 9.52 8.56 2.92
CA GLN A 338 9.23 9.19 4.20
C GLN A 338 10.28 8.88 5.27
N MET A 339 10.81 7.65 5.29
CA MET A 339 11.88 7.24 6.19
C MET A 339 13.19 7.92 5.83
N ILE A 340 13.57 8.01 4.55
CA ILE A 340 14.72 8.80 4.08
C ILE A 340 14.58 10.26 4.52
N GLY A 341 13.39 10.82 4.36
CA GLY A 341 13.06 12.18 4.73
C GLY A 341 13.26 12.51 6.22
N ARG A 342 13.49 11.53 7.10
CA ARG A 342 13.82 11.79 8.52
C ARG A 342 15.23 12.37 8.68
N GLY A 343 16.16 12.01 7.82
CA GLY A 343 17.55 12.50 7.87
C GLY A 343 17.82 13.80 7.11
N THR A 344 16.90 14.25 6.24
CA THR A 344 17.17 15.33 5.27
C THR A 344 17.22 16.74 5.85
N ARG A 345 16.86 16.95 7.12
CA ARG A 345 16.75 18.26 7.74
C ARG A 345 18.11 18.98 7.85
N LEU A 346 18.08 20.30 7.69
CA LEU A 346 19.19 21.17 8.05
C LEU A 346 19.35 21.20 9.56
N CYS A 347 20.59 21.17 10.03
CA CYS A 347 20.92 21.41 11.44
C CYS A 347 22.16 22.28 11.52
N LYS A 348 22.01 23.49 12.08
CA LYS A 348 23.11 24.43 12.26
C LYS A 348 23.90 24.04 13.48
N ASP A 349 25.21 24.32 13.41
CA ASP A 349 26.16 24.15 14.52
C ASP A 349 26.18 22.73 15.14
N LEU A 350 25.74 21.70 14.40
CA LEU A 350 25.60 20.34 14.91
C LEU A 350 26.92 19.70 15.36
N PHE A 351 28.01 20.05 14.70
CA PHE A 351 29.37 19.54 15.02
C PHE A 351 30.21 20.54 15.83
N GLY A 352 29.68 21.73 16.02
CA GLY A 352 30.32 22.83 16.72
C GLY A 352 29.99 24.20 16.10
N PRO A 353 30.32 25.32 16.72
CA PRO A 353 30.00 26.65 16.21
C PRO A 353 30.51 26.86 14.78
N GLY A 354 29.58 27.07 13.84
CA GLY A 354 29.87 27.25 12.42
C GLY A 354 30.04 25.95 11.63
N GLU A 355 29.89 24.80 12.27
CA GLU A 355 29.96 23.47 11.63
C GLU A 355 28.58 22.83 11.51
N ASP A 356 27.91 23.15 10.43
CA ASP A 356 26.55 22.68 10.13
C ASP A 356 26.56 21.24 9.62
N LYS A 357 25.42 20.54 9.81
CA LYS A 357 25.17 19.27 9.16
C LYS A 357 25.22 19.41 7.64
N GLN A 358 26.07 18.63 6.98
CA GLN A 358 26.24 18.64 5.52
C GLN A 358 25.53 17.47 4.84
N GLU A 359 25.54 16.29 5.45
CA GLU A 359 24.97 15.06 4.94
C GLU A 359 24.47 14.19 6.10
N PHE A 360 23.83 13.07 5.77
CA PHE A 360 23.52 12.01 6.72
C PHE A 360 23.77 10.64 6.08
N TYR A 361 23.91 9.60 6.90
CA TYR A 361 24.18 8.25 6.41
C TYR A 361 22.95 7.37 6.47
N ILE A 362 22.81 6.51 5.44
CA ILE A 362 21.81 5.44 5.40
C ILE A 362 22.54 4.10 5.30
N PHE A 363 22.28 3.23 6.26
CA PHE A 363 22.75 1.85 6.28
C PHE A 363 21.60 0.95 5.82
N ASP A 364 21.67 0.43 4.61
CA ASP A 364 20.65 -0.50 4.06
C ASP A 364 21.13 -1.94 4.19
N TRP A 365 20.53 -2.67 5.15
CA TRP A 365 20.83 -4.08 5.42
C TRP A 365 19.93 -5.05 4.67
N CYS A 366 18.82 -4.56 4.10
CA CYS A 366 17.79 -5.39 3.50
C CYS A 366 17.65 -5.20 1.99
N GLY A 367 18.57 -4.47 1.36
CA GLY A 367 18.57 -4.24 -0.09
C GLY A 367 17.37 -3.42 -0.58
N ASN A 368 16.84 -2.54 0.26
CA ASN A 368 15.67 -1.72 -0.08
C ASN A 368 15.95 -0.78 -1.25
N PHE A 369 17.15 -0.20 -1.32
CA PHE A 369 17.54 0.67 -2.43
C PHE A 369 17.61 -0.11 -3.75
N ASP A 370 18.17 -1.32 -3.76
CA ASP A 370 18.22 -2.16 -4.94
C ASP A 370 16.83 -2.64 -5.38
N PHE A 371 15.93 -2.84 -4.41
CA PHE A 371 14.55 -3.21 -4.68
C PHE A 371 13.81 -2.06 -5.39
N PHE A 372 13.86 -0.84 -4.85
CA PHE A 372 13.15 0.31 -5.44
C PHE A 372 13.82 0.86 -6.70
N SER A 373 15.12 0.65 -6.91
CA SER A 373 15.79 1.04 -8.15
C SER A 373 15.46 0.12 -9.32
N LYS A 374 15.14 -1.16 -9.07
CA LYS A 374 14.80 -2.15 -10.10
C LYS A 374 13.31 -2.22 -10.45
N GLN A 375 12.45 -1.80 -9.56
CA GLN A 375 11.01 -1.72 -9.81
C GLN A 375 10.67 -0.32 -10.30
N GLY A 376 10.44 -0.20 -11.61
CA GLY A 376 9.64 0.90 -12.13
C GLY A 376 8.26 0.93 -11.45
N ASP A 377 7.51 2.00 -11.59
CA ASP A 377 6.30 2.41 -10.86
C ASP A 377 5.10 1.43 -10.80
N ASP A 378 5.27 0.14 -11.07
CA ASP A 378 4.19 -0.85 -11.25
C ASP A 378 3.69 -1.56 -9.96
N PHE A 379 4.06 -1.11 -8.77
CA PHE A 379 3.54 -1.72 -7.55
C PHE A 379 2.37 -0.93 -6.96
N HIS A 380 1.15 -1.23 -7.44
CA HIS A 380 -0.08 -0.84 -6.76
C HIS A 380 -0.32 -1.77 -5.56
N PRO A 381 -0.41 -1.26 -4.32
CA PRO A 381 -0.99 -2.03 -3.23
C PRO A 381 -2.45 -2.30 -3.63
N SER A 382 -2.80 -3.56 -3.82
CA SER A 382 -4.18 -3.95 -4.04
C SER A 382 -5.03 -3.38 -2.90
N ASP A 383 -6.12 -2.70 -3.22
CA ASP A 383 -7.19 -2.33 -2.30
C ASP A 383 -7.64 -3.59 -1.54
N SER A 384 -7.05 -3.84 -0.37
CA SER A 384 -7.42 -4.98 0.44
C SER A 384 -8.73 -4.66 1.14
N LYS A 385 -9.84 -5.13 0.56
CA LYS A 385 -11.14 -5.11 1.22
C LYS A 385 -11.03 -5.64 2.65
N SER A 386 -11.65 -4.96 3.60
CA SER A 386 -11.68 -5.42 5.00
C SER A 386 -12.27 -6.84 5.09
N LEU A 387 -11.94 -7.57 6.15
CA LEU A 387 -12.51 -8.92 6.36
C LEU A 387 -14.06 -8.89 6.38
N THR A 388 -14.66 -7.85 6.97
CA THR A 388 -16.11 -7.64 7.01
C THR A 388 -16.71 -7.42 5.62
N ASP A 389 -16.06 -6.59 4.78
CA ASP A 389 -16.47 -6.37 3.39
C ASP A 389 -16.37 -7.66 2.57
N ARG A 390 -15.26 -8.41 2.73
CA ARG A 390 -15.09 -9.70 2.05
C ARG A 390 -16.17 -10.72 2.44
N LEU A 391 -16.50 -10.82 3.73
CA LEU A 391 -17.56 -11.69 4.23
C LEU A 391 -18.92 -11.29 3.67
N PHE A 392 -19.22 -9.99 3.64
CA PHE A 392 -20.46 -9.47 3.07
C PHE A 392 -20.58 -9.83 1.59
N CYS A 393 -19.52 -9.60 0.80
CA CYS A 393 -19.49 -9.94 -0.62
C CYS A 393 -19.69 -11.45 -0.87
N LEU A 394 -18.99 -12.32 -0.11
CA LEU A 394 -19.12 -13.77 -0.27
C LEU A 394 -20.52 -14.29 0.10
N ARG A 395 -21.11 -13.76 1.17
CA ARG A 395 -22.48 -14.09 1.56
C ARG A 395 -23.50 -13.68 0.51
N LEU A 396 -23.29 -12.51 -0.14
CA LEU A 396 -24.12 -12.07 -1.27
C LEU A 396 -24.02 -13.04 -2.45
N ASP A 397 -22.80 -13.47 -2.81
CA ASP A 397 -22.61 -14.43 -3.90
C ASP A 397 -23.33 -15.75 -3.61
N ILE A 398 -23.15 -16.31 -2.40
CA ILE A 398 -23.83 -17.55 -2.00
C ILE A 398 -25.36 -17.37 -2.00
N ALA A 399 -25.87 -16.29 -1.40
CA ALA A 399 -27.31 -16.04 -1.36
C ALA A 399 -27.91 -15.92 -2.76
N LYS A 400 -27.21 -15.31 -3.71
CA LYS A 400 -27.65 -15.18 -5.09
C LYS A 400 -27.68 -16.54 -5.80
N GLU A 401 -26.63 -17.36 -5.67
CA GLU A 401 -26.59 -18.68 -6.31
C GLU A 401 -27.64 -19.65 -5.74
N LEU A 402 -27.89 -19.59 -4.42
CA LEU A 402 -28.91 -20.41 -3.76
C LEU A 402 -30.37 -20.11 -4.21
N GLN A 403 -30.60 -19.05 -4.96
CA GLN A 403 -31.93 -18.73 -5.53
C GLN A 403 -32.35 -19.70 -6.66
N SER A 404 -31.43 -20.48 -7.19
CA SER A 404 -31.73 -21.40 -8.29
C SER A 404 -32.78 -22.47 -7.85
N ALA A 405 -33.59 -22.92 -8.79
CA ALA A 405 -34.63 -23.92 -8.51
C ALA A 405 -34.04 -25.19 -7.86
N GLU A 406 -32.88 -25.64 -8.31
CA GLU A 406 -32.19 -26.83 -7.78
C GLU A 406 -31.90 -26.72 -6.28
N HIS A 407 -31.45 -25.52 -5.80
CA HIS A 407 -31.17 -25.30 -4.40
C HIS A 407 -32.42 -25.04 -3.57
N GLN A 408 -33.45 -24.42 -4.16
CA GLN A 408 -34.72 -24.16 -3.48
C GLN A 408 -35.55 -25.42 -3.22
N GLU A 409 -35.27 -26.54 -3.92
CA GLU A 409 -35.84 -27.85 -3.65
C GLU A 409 -35.20 -28.57 -2.46
N LYS A 410 -33.99 -28.19 -2.05
CA LYS A 410 -33.24 -28.76 -0.92
C LYS A 410 -33.56 -27.97 0.35
N GLU A 411 -34.14 -28.63 1.35
CA GLU A 411 -34.59 -27.97 2.60
C GLU A 411 -33.50 -27.14 3.27
N PHE A 412 -32.28 -27.70 3.40
CA PHE A 412 -31.15 -26.97 4.03
C PHE A 412 -30.69 -25.77 3.22
N ASP A 413 -30.54 -25.92 1.90
CA ASP A 413 -30.08 -24.85 1.01
C ASP A 413 -31.07 -23.66 1.05
N LYS A 414 -32.35 -23.95 1.08
CA LYS A 414 -33.41 -22.95 1.24
C LYS A 414 -33.33 -22.25 2.59
N GLN A 415 -33.16 -23.00 3.68
CA GLN A 415 -32.97 -22.43 5.02
C GLN A 415 -31.72 -21.51 5.07
N LEU A 416 -30.59 -21.98 4.55
CA LEU A 416 -29.36 -21.21 4.48
C LEU A 416 -29.53 -19.91 3.66
N HIS A 417 -30.24 -20.01 2.52
CA HIS A 417 -30.57 -18.83 1.71
C HIS A 417 -31.37 -17.80 2.51
N ASP A 418 -32.39 -18.21 3.25
CA ASP A 418 -33.24 -17.32 4.03
C ASP A 418 -32.48 -16.70 5.23
N GLU A 419 -31.60 -17.48 5.86
CA GLU A 419 -30.69 -16.96 6.91
C GLU A 419 -29.73 -15.91 6.35
N LEU A 420 -29.09 -16.17 5.23
CA LEU A 420 -28.16 -15.23 4.60
C LEU A 420 -28.87 -13.96 4.13
N LYS A 421 -30.04 -14.08 3.50
CA LYS A 421 -30.87 -12.93 3.12
C LYS A 421 -31.22 -12.05 4.31
N THR A 422 -31.66 -12.69 5.39
CA THR A 422 -32.02 -11.97 6.62
C THR A 422 -30.85 -11.23 7.22
N LEU A 423 -29.69 -11.90 7.31
CA LEU A 423 -28.45 -11.30 7.81
C LEU A 423 -28.00 -10.12 6.95
N LEU A 424 -27.94 -10.29 5.62
CA LEU A 424 -27.53 -9.27 4.68
C LEU A 424 -28.49 -8.06 4.69
N HIS A 425 -29.80 -8.31 4.72
CA HIS A 425 -30.81 -7.25 4.87
C HIS A 425 -30.60 -6.47 6.16
N GLN A 426 -30.43 -7.15 7.32
CA GLN A 426 -30.16 -6.50 8.60
C GLN A 426 -28.88 -5.66 8.55
N GLN A 427 -27.81 -6.15 7.93
CA GLN A 427 -26.56 -5.42 7.78
C GLN A 427 -26.72 -4.13 6.95
N VAL A 428 -27.47 -4.20 5.85
CA VAL A 428 -27.75 -3.02 5.02
C VAL A 428 -28.71 -2.07 5.71
N ALA A 429 -29.77 -2.58 6.35
CA ALA A 429 -30.73 -1.76 7.10
C ALA A 429 -30.09 -1.02 8.29
N ALA A 430 -29.06 -1.61 8.91
CA ALA A 430 -28.32 -1.03 10.02
C ALA A 430 -27.35 0.10 9.60
N ILE A 431 -27.15 0.35 8.31
CA ILE A 431 -26.37 1.49 7.84
C ILE A 431 -27.16 2.77 8.18
N GLY A 432 -26.69 3.61 9.08
CA GLY A 432 -27.38 4.85 9.50
C GLY A 432 -27.56 5.81 8.31
N LYS A 433 -28.76 6.39 8.16
CA LYS A 433 -29.05 7.39 7.11
C LYS A 433 -28.31 8.69 7.33
N GLU A 434 -28.07 9.02 8.59
CA GLU A 434 -27.35 10.21 9.06
C GLU A 434 -25.85 10.11 8.82
N ARG A 435 -25.32 8.91 8.64
CA ARG A 435 -23.89 8.72 8.37
C ARG A 435 -23.50 9.37 7.07
N LYS A 436 -22.59 10.33 7.12
CA LYS A 436 -22.17 11.11 5.94
C LYS A 436 -21.51 10.24 4.88
N GLU A 437 -20.73 9.24 5.29
CA GLU A 437 -20.11 8.26 4.40
C GLU A 437 -21.14 7.39 3.65
N ALA A 438 -22.37 7.28 4.15
CA ALA A 438 -23.44 6.54 3.49
C ALA A 438 -24.22 7.38 2.46
N ARG A 439 -24.16 8.71 2.56
CA ARG A 439 -24.95 9.63 1.71
C ARG A 439 -24.75 9.42 0.21
N PRO A 440 -23.53 9.28 -0.33
CA PRO A 440 -23.34 9.03 -1.75
C PRO A 440 -23.97 7.74 -2.25
N TRP A 441 -24.21 6.81 -1.33
CA TRP A 441 -24.71 5.47 -1.60
C TRP A 441 -26.18 5.26 -1.25
N LEU A 442 -26.89 6.33 -0.82
CA LEU A 442 -28.31 6.22 -0.43
C LEU A 442 -29.19 5.69 -1.56
N ASN A 443 -28.88 6.05 -2.81
CA ASN A 443 -29.57 5.52 -3.97
C ASN A 443 -29.46 3.98 -4.09
N ILE A 444 -28.38 3.39 -3.54
CA ILE A 444 -28.22 1.92 -3.44
C ILE A 444 -28.84 1.44 -2.13
N ILE A 445 -28.57 2.07 -0.99
CA ILE A 445 -28.97 1.60 0.34
C ILE A 445 -30.50 1.59 0.50
N GLU A 446 -31.18 2.69 0.16
CA GLU A 446 -32.62 2.89 0.42
C GLU A 446 -33.51 1.81 -0.19
N PRO A 447 -33.33 1.38 -1.44
CA PRO A 447 -34.15 0.30 -2.01
C PRO A 447 -34.02 -1.03 -1.25
N TYR A 448 -32.82 -1.34 -0.73
CA TYR A 448 -32.54 -2.61 -0.03
C TYR A 448 -32.80 -2.58 1.47
N ARG A 449 -33.29 -1.47 2.02
CA ARG A 449 -33.92 -1.44 3.35
C ARG A 449 -35.28 -2.12 3.34
N ASN A 450 -35.97 -2.14 2.19
CA ASN A 450 -37.20 -2.88 2.02
C ASN A 450 -36.92 -4.38 1.85
N GLN A 451 -37.49 -5.20 2.73
CA GLN A 451 -37.31 -6.65 2.71
C GLN A 451 -37.78 -7.29 1.39
N GLU A 452 -38.77 -6.71 0.71
CA GLU A 452 -39.26 -7.22 -0.57
C GLU A 452 -38.18 -7.26 -1.66
N LYS A 453 -37.21 -6.34 -1.63
CA LYS A 453 -36.09 -6.33 -2.56
C LYS A 453 -35.14 -7.52 -2.43
N TRP A 454 -35.20 -8.22 -1.31
CA TRP A 454 -34.39 -9.41 -1.04
C TRP A 454 -35.10 -10.70 -1.45
N THR A 455 -36.31 -10.64 -1.98
CA THR A 455 -37.05 -11.83 -2.46
C THR A 455 -36.30 -12.50 -3.61
N CYS A 456 -35.73 -11.71 -4.52
CA CYS A 456 -34.90 -12.20 -5.62
C CYS A 456 -33.81 -11.13 -5.93
N LEU A 457 -32.55 -11.53 -5.90
CA LEU A 457 -31.41 -10.69 -6.23
C LEU A 457 -30.92 -10.99 -7.64
N SER A 458 -30.89 -9.98 -8.49
CA SER A 458 -30.25 -10.04 -9.81
C SER A 458 -28.74 -9.86 -9.71
N GLU A 459 -27.99 -10.19 -10.76
CA GLU A 459 -26.55 -9.89 -10.88
C GLU A 459 -26.27 -8.40 -10.64
N LEU A 460 -27.15 -7.54 -11.15
CA LEU A 460 -27.04 -6.09 -10.99
C LEU A 460 -27.23 -5.67 -9.53
N ASP A 461 -28.15 -6.32 -8.81
CA ASP A 461 -28.39 -6.07 -7.38
C ASP A 461 -27.16 -6.45 -6.55
N VAL A 462 -26.59 -7.63 -6.82
CA VAL A 462 -25.36 -8.10 -6.17
C VAL A 462 -24.19 -7.14 -6.46
N SER A 463 -24.02 -6.73 -7.71
CA SER A 463 -22.97 -5.77 -8.10
C SER A 463 -23.11 -4.43 -7.36
N ARG A 464 -24.35 -3.92 -7.23
CA ARG A 464 -24.63 -2.67 -6.49
C ARG A 464 -24.35 -2.82 -5.01
N LEU A 465 -24.83 -3.90 -4.39
CA LEU A 465 -24.65 -4.17 -2.98
C LEU A 465 -23.16 -4.36 -2.60
N LYS A 466 -22.36 -4.99 -3.46
CA LYS A 466 -20.91 -5.12 -3.24
C LYS A 466 -20.17 -3.78 -3.13
N LYS A 467 -20.70 -2.71 -3.72
CA LYS A 467 -20.11 -1.37 -3.62
C LYS A 467 -20.25 -0.76 -2.24
N ILE A 468 -21.22 -1.18 -1.46
CA ILE A 468 -21.47 -0.67 -0.10
C ILE A 468 -20.92 -1.57 1.02
N GLY A 469 -20.19 -2.64 0.69
CA GLY A 469 -19.61 -3.56 1.68
C GLY A 469 -18.71 -2.88 2.72
N HIS A 470 -17.99 -1.83 2.33
CA HIS A 470 -17.16 -1.02 3.23
C HIS A 470 -17.95 -0.22 4.28
N LEU A 471 -19.26 -0.03 4.10
CA LEU A 471 -20.15 0.66 5.04
C LEU A 471 -20.74 -0.27 6.09
N ILE A 472 -20.63 -1.59 5.91
CA ILE A 472 -21.15 -2.58 6.84
C ILE A 472 -20.43 -2.42 8.20
N LYS A 473 -21.22 -2.38 9.25
CA LYS A 473 -20.70 -2.25 10.62
C LYS A 473 -19.81 -3.44 10.95
N VAL A 474 -18.58 -3.14 11.39
CA VAL A 474 -17.65 -4.16 11.86
C VAL A 474 -18.24 -4.78 13.14
N ASP A 475 -18.49 -6.08 13.12
CA ASP A 475 -18.86 -6.84 14.30
C ASP A 475 -17.64 -7.04 15.24
N LYS A 476 -17.91 -7.45 16.47
CA LYS A 476 -16.90 -7.68 17.50
C LYS A 476 -16.24 -9.06 17.40
N ASP A 477 -16.57 -9.84 16.35
CA ASP A 477 -16.00 -11.17 16.15
C ASP A 477 -14.49 -11.12 16.00
N ASP A 478 -13.81 -12.14 16.51
CA ASP A 478 -12.38 -12.32 16.38
C ASP A 478 -11.95 -12.38 14.90
N GLU A 479 -10.83 -11.75 14.57
CA GLU A 479 -10.31 -11.74 13.19
C GLU A 479 -10.02 -13.14 12.64
N GLU A 480 -9.57 -14.08 13.49
CA GLU A 480 -9.30 -15.45 13.05
C GLU A 480 -10.60 -16.19 12.72
N ALA A 481 -11.67 -15.96 13.49
CA ALA A 481 -12.99 -16.49 13.18
C ALA A 481 -13.48 -15.97 11.83
N LYS A 482 -13.29 -14.67 11.53
CA LYS A 482 -13.63 -14.07 10.22
C LYS A 482 -12.80 -14.68 9.08
N ARG A 483 -11.51 -14.91 9.28
CA ARG A 483 -10.64 -15.54 8.30
C ARG A 483 -11.07 -16.97 8.01
N PHE A 484 -11.42 -17.72 9.04
CA PHE A 484 -11.95 -19.08 8.92
C PHE A 484 -13.29 -19.10 8.19
N ASP A 485 -14.20 -18.20 8.54
CA ASP A 485 -15.46 -18.04 7.84
C ASP A 485 -15.26 -17.78 6.33
N ILE A 486 -14.32 -16.92 5.97
CA ILE A 486 -13.99 -16.65 4.56
C ILE A 486 -13.53 -17.92 3.84
N VAL A 487 -12.67 -18.73 4.46
CA VAL A 487 -12.20 -20.01 3.90
C VAL A 487 -13.38 -20.95 3.67
N MET A 488 -14.24 -21.11 4.68
CA MET A 488 -15.40 -21.99 4.60
C MET A 488 -16.43 -21.54 3.54
N LEU A 489 -16.71 -20.22 3.48
CA LEU A 489 -17.62 -19.66 2.48
C LEU A 489 -17.09 -19.81 1.04
N TYR A 490 -15.77 -19.74 0.82
CA TYR A 490 -15.18 -20.06 -0.48
C TYR A 490 -15.38 -21.52 -0.87
N ILE A 491 -15.22 -22.46 0.08
CA ILE A 491 -15.48 -23.89 -0.16
C ILE A 491 -16.96 -24.11 -0.49
N MET A 492 -17.88 -23.52 0.30
CA MET A 492 -19.32 -23.62 0.07
C MET A 492 -19.69 -23.05 -1.30
N LEU A 493 -19.17 -21.88 -1.67
CA LEU A 493 -19.42 -21.26 -2.97
C LEU A 493 -18.92 -22.14 -4.14
N SER A 494 -17.84 -22.91 -3.96
CA SER A 494 -17.33 -23.82 -4.97
C SER A 494 -18.17 -25.06 -5.19
N LEU A 495 -18.99 -25.46 -4.22
CA LEU A 495 -19.97 -26.54 -4.41
C LEU A 495 -21.13 -26.10 -5.30
N ILE A 496 -21.46 -24.81 -5.23
CA ILE A 496 -22.55 -24.21 -5.99
C ILE A 496 -22.07 -23.81 -7.39
N ASP A 497 -20.90 -23.16 -7.46
CA ASP A 497 -20.23 -22.75 -8.70
C ASP A 497 -18.99 -23.62 -8.93
N THR A 498 -19.17 -24.71 -9.68
CA THR A 498 -18.12 -25.72 -9.95
C THR A 498 -16.97 -25.21 -10.81
N THR A 499 -17.05 -23.99 -11.34
CA THR A 499 -15.96 -23.37 -12.09
C THR A 499 -14.78 -22.95 -11.19
N ARG A 500 -15.02 -22.84 -9.89
CA ARG A 500 -14.04 -22.37 -8.90
C ARG A 500 -13.19 -23.52 -8.34
N ARG A 501 -11.88 -23.36 -8.35
CA ARG A 501 -10.92 -24.33 -7.79
C ARG A 501 -10.57 -23.97 -6.36
N VAL A 502 -10.92 -24.83 -5.38
CA VAL A 502 -10.72 -24.58 -3.92
C VAL A 502 -9.98 -25.70 -3.18
N GLY A 503 -9.33 -26.62 -3.87
CA GLY A 503 -8.62 -27.75 -3.22
C GLY A 503 -7.62 -27.33 -2.13
N GLN A 504 -7.04 -26.14 -2.26
CA GLN A 504 -6.15 -25.58 -1.25
C GLN A 504 -6.90 -25.21 0.05
N PHE A 505 -8.09 -24.63 -0.04
CA PHE A 505 -8.88 -24.24 1.13
C PHE A 505 -9.36 -25.45 1.94
N ARG A 506 -9.76 -26.58 1.27
CA ARG A 506 -10.09 -27.85 1.96
C ARG A 506 -8.92 -28.34 2.82
N LYS A 507 -7.69 -28.29 2.28
CA LYS A 507 -6.48 -28.66 3.02
C LYS A 507 -6.23 -27.76 4.24
N VAL A 508 -6.53 -26.46 4.12
CA VAL A 508 -6.44 -25.53 5.26
C VAL A 508 -7.33 -25.97 6.40
N VAL A 509 -8.61 -26.31 6.10
CA VAL A 509 -9.57 -26.77 7.12
C VAL A 509 -9.13 -28.07 7.79
N VAL A 510 -8.67 -29.05 7.01
CA VAL A 510 -8.13 -30.33 7.52
C VAL A 510 -6.97 -30.08 8.47
N ASN A 511 -6.04 -29.22 8.10
CA ASN A 511 -4.86 -28.92 8.91
C ASN A 511 -5.22 -28.15 10.18
N ILE A 512 -6.16 -27.20 10.11
CA ILE A 512 -6.70 -26.50 11.30
C ILE A 512 -7.30 -27.54 12.28
N ALA A 513 -8.13 -28.45 11.77
CA ALA A 513 -8.71 -29.51 12.57
C ALA A 513 -7.65 -30.42 13.22
N ALA A 514 -6.59 -30.78 12.49
CA ALA A 514 -5.48 -31.57 13.01
C ALA A 514 -4.70 -30.84 14.14
N ILE A 515 -4.54 -29.51 14.05
CA ILE A 515 -3.92 -28.73 15.12
C ILE A 515 -4.85 -28.63 16.33
N LEU A 516 -6.15 -28.43 16.12
CA LEU A 516 -7.13 -28.42 17.21
C LEU A 516 -7.20 -29.76 17.93
N GLU A 517 -7.13 -30.89 17.22
CA GLU A 517 -7.11 -32.21 17.85
C GLU A 517 -5.95 -32.41 18.84
N LYS A 518 -4.78 -31.86 18.57
CA LYS A 518 -3.64 -31.85 19.49
C LYS A 518 -3.92 -31.09 20.79
N LYS A 519 -4.92 -30.19 20.78
CA LYS A 519 -5.38 -29.41 21.94
C LYS A 519 -6.64 -29.99 22.59
N ALA A 520 -6.90 -31.29 22.43
CA ALA A 520 -8.08 -31.97 22.98
C ALA A 520 -8.17 -31.94 24.52
N SER A 521 -7.09 -31.55 25.22
CA SER A 521 -7.12 -31.27 26.67
C SER A 521 -7.97 -30.04 27.03
N ILE A 522 -8.26 -29.14 26.07
CA ILE A 522 -9.12 -27.97 26.28
C ILE A 522 -10.58 -28.42 26.19
N PRO A 523 -11.42 -28.18 27.22
CA PRO A 523 -12.82 -28.65 27.22
C PRO A 523 -13.61 -28.25 25.98
N ALA A 524 -13.50 -27.01 25.51
CA ALA A 524 -14.21 -26.53 24.32
C ALA A 524 -13.79 -27.25 23.02
N VAL A 525 -12.55 -27.75 22.94
CA VAL A 525 -12.08 -28.57 21.82
C VAL A 525 -12.58 -29.99 21.96
N MET A 526 -12.56 -30.53 23.19
CA MET A 526 -13.03 -31.90 23.47
C MET A 526 -14.52 -32.08 23.17
N GLU A 527 -15.34 -31.07 23.47
CA GLU A 527 -16.78 -31.07 23.12
C GLU A 527 -17.03 -31.22 21.61
N ARG A 528 -16.08 -30.77 20.77
CA ARG A 528 -16.19 -30.78 19.34
C ARG A 528 -15.25 -31.78 18.64
N ILE A 529 -14.70 -32.71 19.41
CA ILE A 529 -13.68 -33.64 18.93
C ILE A 529 -14.17 -34.53 17.77
N ASP A 530 -15.45 -34.90 17.79
CA ASP A 530 -16.03 -35.76 16.75
C ASP A 530 -16.06 -35.06 15.38
N ILE A 531 -16.45 -33.78 15.33
CA ILE A 531 -16.44 -33.01 14.08
C ILE A 531 -15.00 -32.69 13.65
N ILE A 532 -14.11 -32.40 14.58
CA ILE A 532 -12.68 -32.18 14.31
C ILE A 532 -12.06 -33.41 13.65
N ARG A 533 -12.37 -34.62 14.14
CA ARG A 533 -11.90 -35.89 13.55
C ARG A 533 -12.59 -36.23 12.23
N LYS A 534 -13.88 -35.89 12.11
CA LYS A 534 -14.65 -36.14 10.89
C LYS A 534 -14.09 -35.37 9.70
N VAL A 535 -13.78 -34.09 9.88
CA VAL A 535 -13.24 -33.21 8.84
C VAL A 535 -11.86 -33.67 8.33
N GLN A 536 -11.08 -34.39 9.13
CA GLN A 536 -9.78 -34.90 8.72
C GLN A 536 -9.85 -36.12 7.79
N LYS A 537 -11.00 -36.76 7.68
CA LYS A 537 -11.16 -37.96 6.86
C LYS A 537 -11.46 -37.61 5.40
N PRO A 538 -10.77 -38.22 4.41
CA PRO A 538 -11.03 -37.97 2.99
C PRO A 538 -12.50 -38.16 2.60
N VAL A 539 -13.18 -39.18 3.16
CA VAL A 539 -14.60 -39.51 2.92
C VAL A 539 -15.52 -38.33 3.22
N PHE A 540 -15.17 -37.43 4.15
CA PHE A 540 -15.95 -36.21 4.43
C PHE A 540 -15.99 -35.30 3.20
N TRP A 541 -14.86 -35.13 2.52
CA TRP A 541 -14.69 -34.26 1.37
C TRP A 541 -15.15 -34.86 0.04
N GLU A 542 -15.31 -36.18 -0.01
CA GLU A 542 -15.92 -36.90 -1.14
C GLU A 542 -17.43 -36.75 -1.14
N ASN A 543 -18.05 -36.62 0.05
CA ASN A 543 -19.50 -36.49 0.24
C ASN A 543 -19.85 -35.14 0.89
N GLU A 544 -19.15 -34.08 0.53
CA GLU A 544 -19.38 -32.75 1.09
C GLU A 544 -20.73 -32.20 0.65
N SER A 545 -21.42 -31.53 1.56
CA SER A 545 -22.68 -30.82 1.33
C SER A 545 -22.63 -29.44 2.01
N LEU A 546 -23.51 -28.53 1.57
CA LEU A 546 -23.60 -27.22 2.20
C LEU A 546 -23.93 -27.31 3.69
N ASP A 547 -24.82 -28.23 4.08
CA ASP A 547 -25.17 -28.52 5.47
C ASP A 547 -23.94 -28.94 6.29
N ALA A 548 -23.19 -29.94 5.80
CA ALA A 548 -22.00 -30.43 6.48
C ALA A 548 -20.93 -29.35 6.63
N LEU A 549 -20.72 -28.52 5.62
CA LEU A 549 -19.74 -27.43 5.64
C LEU A 549 -20.17 -26.29 6.58
N GLU A 550 -21.44 -25.91 6.56
CA GLU A 550 -21.95 -24.87 7.45
C GLU A 550 -21.90 -25.34 8.91
N HIS A 551 -22.19 -26.60 9.17
CA HIS A 551 -22.03 -27.19 10.50
C HIS A 551 -20.55 -27.13 10.96
N VAL A 552 -19.60 -27.51 10.11
CA VAL A 552 -18.16 -27.38 10.40
C VAL A 552 -17.81 -25.93 10.69
N ARG A 553 -18.29 -24.98 9.89
CA ARG A 553 -18.02 -23.56 10.08
C ARG A 553 -18.50 -23.07 11.45
N ARG A 554 -19.74 -23.37 11.80
CA ARG A 554 -20.35 -22.95 13.09
C ARG A 554 -19.63 -23.53 14.29
N GLU A 555 -19.29 -24.81 14.25
CA GLU A 555 -18.64 -25.51 15.36
C GLU A 555 -17.17 -25.11 15.56
N LEU A 556 -16.42 -24.90 14.48
CA LEU A 556 -14.97 -24.66 14.59
C LEU A 556 -14.57 -23.18 14.62
N ARG A 557 -15.40 -22.25 14.11
CA ARG A 557 -15.07 -20.83 14.08
C ARG A 557 -14.71 -20.24 15.44
N GLY A 558 -15.37 -20.70 16.49
CA GLY A 558 -15.10 -20.27 17.88
C GLY A 558 -13.82 -20.83 18.48
N LEU A 559 -13.22 -21.85 17.86
CA LEU A 559 -11.99 -22.50 18.36
C LEU A 559 -10.71 -22.01 17.67
N VAL A 560 -10.82 -21.36 16.51
CA VAL A 560 -9.63 -20.96 15.72
C VAL A 560 -8.77 -19.91 16.44
N HIS A 561 -9.30 -19.15 17.39
CA HIS A 561 -8.51 -18.26 18.24
C HIS A 561 -7.44 -19.00 19.03
N LEU A 562 -7.66 -20.26 19.37
CA LEU A 562 -6.68 -21.11 20.05
C LEU A 562 -5.43 -21.36 19.21
N LEU A 563 -5.48 -21.12 17.90
CA LEU A 563 -4.33 -21.19 17.01
C LEU A 563 -3.41 -19.96 17.17
N LYS A 564 -3.91 -18.83 17.74
CA LYS A 564 -3.13 -17.61 17.97
C LYS A 564 -1.94 -17.81 18.90
N GLU A 565 -2.05 -18.72 19.87
CA GLU A 565 -0.95 -19.05 20.77
C GLU A 565 0.28 -19.60 20.02
N GLN A 566 0.08 -20.14 18.80
CA GLN A 566 1.17 -20.57 17.93
C GLN A 566 1.62 -19.47 16.96
N ARG A 567 0.75 -18.51 16.61
CA ARG A 567 1.13 -17.29 15.86
C ARG A 567 2.00 -16.35 16.71
N GLY A 568 1.74 -16.28 18.00
CA GLY A 568 2.59 -15.67 19.02
C GLY A 568 3.75 -16.58 19.40
N GLY A 569 4.00 -17.68 18.67
CA GLY A 569 5.14 -18.56 18.83
C GLY A 569 6.38 -17.70 18.98
N LYS A 570 7.09 -17.85 20.09
CA LYS A 570 8.35 -17.19 20.36
C LYS A 570 9.13 -17.27 19.07
N LYS A 571 9.33 -16.12 18.37
CA LYS A 571 10.36 -16.09 17.35
C LYS A 571 11.59 -16.59 18.05
N PHE A 572 12.17 -17.65 17.54
CA PHE A 572 13.30 -18.19 18.24
C PHE A 572 14.53 -17.36 17.90
N ILE A 573 15.30 -17.11 18.93
CA ILE A 573 16.55 -16.39 18.83
C ILE A 573 17.60 -17.41 18.49
N ILE A 574 18.38 -17.14 17.48
CA ILE A 574 19.53 -17.95 17.07
C ILE A 574 20.79 -17.11 17.18
N ASP A 575 21.91 -17.78 17.24
CA ASP A 575 23.24 -17.20 17.19
C ASP A 575 24.05 -18.00 16.17
N ILE A 576 23.89 -17.63 14.90
CA ILE A 576 24.61 -18.22 13.77
C ILE A 576 25.50 -17.11 13.20
N GLU A 577 26.78 -17.45 12.99
CA GLU A 577 27.74 -16.54 12.39
C GLU A 577 27.23 -16.01 11.04
N ASP A 578 27.06 -14.69 10.96
CA ASP A 578 26.62 -13.98 9.76
C ASP A 578 27.75 -13.06 9.28
N THR A 579 28.20 -13.29 8.08
CA THR A 579 29.19 -12.46 7.42
C THR A 579 28.50 -11.46 6.49
N TYR A 580 28.98 -10.24 6.48
CA TYR A 580 28.48 -9.22 5.57
C TYR A 580 29.59 -8.60 4.73
N THR A 581 29.24 -8.13 3.55
CA THR A 581 30.12 -7.36 2.67
C THR A 581 29.61 -5.94 2.59
N LYS A 582 30.53 -4.99 2.62
CA LYS A 582 30.24 -3.57 2.41
C LYS A 582 30.44 -3.25 0.94
N VAL A 583 29.46 -2.60 0.34
CA VAL A 583 29.61 -1.90 -0.91
C VAL A 583 29.44 -0.41 -0.56
N GLU A 584 30.53 0.30 -0.44
CA GLU A 584 30.46 1.75 -0.41
C GLU A 584 29.99 2.18 -1.79
N GLY A 585 28.77 2.69 -1.90
CA GLY A 585 28.31 3.40 -3.08
C GLY A 585 29.25 4.59 -3.26
N GLY A 586 29.84 4.71 -4.45
CA GLY A 586 30.59 5.90 -4.81
C GLY A 586 29.72 7.12 -4.65
N GLU A 587 30.36 8.28 -4.52
CA GLU A 587 29.72 9.59 -4.51
C GLU A 587 28.66 9.63 -5.61
N ASP A 588 27.42 10.07 -5.28
CA ASP A 588 26.30 10.31 -6.18
C ASP A 588 25.48 9.08 -6.68
N GLU A 589 25.08 8.13 -5.83
CA GLU A 589 23.77 7.51 -6.03
C GLU A 589 22.66 8.33 -5.31
N VAL A 590 22.43 9.54 -5.78
CA VAL A 590 21.09 10.10 -5.88
C VAL A 590 20.25 9.02 -6.56
N ILE A 591 19.03 8.72 -6.07
CA ILE A 591 18.10 7.84 -6.78
C ILE A 591 18.02 8.43 -8.19
N LYS A 592 18.81 7.90 -9.12
CA LYS A 592 18.66 8.26 -10.52
C LYS A 592 17.34 7.63 -10.91
N THR A 593 16.33 8.47 -11.12
CA THR A 593 15.11 8.09 -11.81
C THR A 593 15.52 7.24 -13.00
N SER A 594 14.91 6.07 -13.19
CA SER A 594 15.30 5.20 -14.30
C SER A 594 15.23 6.00 -15.61
N TYR A 595 16.07 5.69 -16.57
CA TYR A 595 16.06 6.38 -17.87
C TYR A 595 14.64 6.44 -18.46
N LYS A 596 13.90 5.32 -18.37
CA LYS A 596 12.49 5.25 -18.79
C LYS A 596 11.61 6.28 -18.09
N GLN A 597 11.79 6.47 -16.79
CA GLN A 597 10.99 7.42 -16.01
C GLN A 597 11.33 8.86 -16.37
N ARG A 598 12.62 9.20 -16.53
CA ARG A 598 13.04 10.52 -17.01
C ARG A 598 12.44 10.87 -18.37
N VAL A 599 12.35 9.87 -19.25
CA VAL A 599 11.69 10.02 -20.55
C VAL A 599 10.19 10.26 -20.41
N ILE A 600 9.51 9.47 -19.57
CA ILE A 600 8.06 9.62 -19.34
C ILE A 600 7.76 11.00 -18.75
N ASP A 601 8.51 11.45 -17.76
CA ASP A 601 8.36 12.75 -17.11
C ASP A 601 8.57 13.88 -18.12
N TYR A 602 9.63 13.80 -18.92
CA TYR A 602 9.88 14.77 -19.98
C TYR A 602 8.73 14.86 -20.99
N LEU A 603 8.22 13.71 -21.46
CA LEU A 603 7.13 13.66 -22.42
C LEU A 603 5.82 14.23 -21.84
N ALA A 604 5.57 14.00 -20.56
CA ALA A 604 4.42 14.53 -19.85
C ALA A 604 4.50 16.08 -19.71
N GLU A 605 5.68 16.59 -19.35
CA GLU A 605 5.90 18.04 -19.16
C GLU A 605 5.91 18.83 -20.47
N ASN A 606 6.36 18.21 -21.54
CA ASN A 606 6.54 18.83 -22.85
C ASN A 606 5.47 18.43 -23.87
N SER A 607 4.28 18.06 -23.43
CA SER A 607 3.17 17.62 -24.29
C SER A 607 2.81 18.62 -25.40
N ASN A 608 3.12 19.92 -25.22
CA ASN A 608 2.91 20.99 -26.19
C ASN A 608 4.11 21.25 -27.12
N ASN A 609 5.19 20.46 -27.02
CA ASN A 609 6.35 20.61 -27.88
C ASN A 609 5.98 20.25 -29.34
N ASP A 610 6.36 21.11 -30.31
CA ASP A 610 6.01 20.94 -31.71
C ASP A 610 6.60 19.66 -32.32
N THR A 611 7.80 19.27 -31.91
CA THR A 611 8.47 18.04 -32.40
C THR A 611 7.74 16.80 -31.86
N LEU A 612 7.36 16.77 -30.58
CA LEU A 612 6.57 15.68 -30.01
C LEU A 612 5.19 15.56 -30.65
N ARG A 613 4.54 16.69 -30.92
CA ARG A 613 3.25 16.72 -31.62
C ARG A 613 3.36 16.14 -33.03
N LYS A 614 4.39 16.53 -33.81
CA LYS A 614 4.64 15.97 -35.15
C LYS A 614 4.79 14.43 -35.08
N ILE A 615 5.48 13.91 -34.05
CA ILE A 615 5.67 12.46 -33.86
C ILE A 615 4.34 11.75 -33.61
N GLN A 616 3.49 12.29 -32.74
CA GLN A 616 2.17 11.72 -32.43
C GLN A 616 1.24 11.71 -33.63
N HIS A 617 1.30 12.77 -34.49
CA HIS A 617 0.48 12.89 -35.70
C HIS A 617 1.09 12.25 -36.95
N PHE A 618 2.25 11.59 -36.83
CA PHE A 618 2.98 10.98 -37.94
C PHE A 618 3.34 12.02 -39.04
N GLU A 619 3.65 13.24 -38.64
CA GLU A 619 4.13 14.28 -39.54
C GLU A 619 5.63 14.08 -39.87
N GLN A 620 6.09 14.61 -40.97
CA GLN A 620 7.49 14.48 -41.39
C GLN A 620 8.40 15.31 -40.48
N LEU A 621 9.41 14.67 -39.88
CA LEU A 621 10.41 15.34 -39.06
C LEU A 621 11.50 15.96 -39.94
N THR A 622 11.96 17.14 -39.56
CA THR A 622 13.13 17.78 -40.19
C THR A 622 14.42 17.28 -39.53
N SER A 623 15.57 17.54 -40.17
CA SER A 623 16.88 17.21 -39.57
C SER A 623 17.08 17.90 -38.20
N ALA A 624 16.58 19.14 -38.06
CA ALA A 624 16.64 19.88 -36.78
C ALA A 624 15.78 19.24 -35.69
N ASP A 625 14.59 18.72 -36.03
CA ASP A 625 13.76 17.98 -35.07
C ASP A 625 14.46 16.72 -34.56
N ILE A 626 15.18 16.01 -35.44
CA ILE A 626 15.90 14.79 -35.10
C ILE A 626 17.12 15.09 -34.19
N GLU A 627 17.90 16.13 -34.56
CA GLU A 627 19.04 16.58 -33.75
C GLU A 627 18.58 17.03 -32.32
N GLU A 628 17.45 17.73 -32.23
CA GLU A 628 16.85 18.12 -30.94
C GLU A 628 16.46 16.90 -30.11
N LEU A 629 15.83 15.90 -30.71
CA LEU A 629 15.45 14.65 -30.02
C LEU A 629 16.68 13.87 -29.54
N GLU A 630 17.71 13.72 -30.39
CA GLU A 630 18.93 13.02 -30.01
C GLU A 630 19.64 13.72 -28.84
N ARG A 631 19.72 15.05 -28.85
CA ARG A 631 20.28 15.83 -27.75
C ARG A 631 19.48 15.61 -26.47
N ILE A 632 18.16 15.72 -26.52
CA ILE A 632 17.30 15.55 -25.35
C ILE A 632 17.42 14.13 -24.78
N PHE A 633 17.28 13.12 -25.63
CA PHE A 633 17.24 11.72 -25.19
C PHE A 633 18.61 11.13 -24.82
N PHE A 634 19.70 11.60 -25.41
CA PHE A 634 21.03 11.02 -25.23
C PHE A 634 22.01 11.90 -24.46
N GLU A 635 21.66 13.17 -24.15
CA GLU A 635 22.52 14.09 -23.41
C GLU A 635 21.81 14.69 -22.18
N GLU A 636 20.51 15.03 -22.27
CA GLU A 636 19.78 15.67 -21.16
C GLU A 636 19.07 14.65 -20.27
N LEU A 637 18.34 13.70 -20.86
CA LEU A 637 17.57 12.69 -20.12
C LEU A 637 18.42 11.49 -19.70
N GLY A 638 19.54 11.25 -20.38
CA GLY A 638 20.44 10.14 -20.08
C GLY A 638 21.48 9.94 -21.17
N THR A 639 21.99 8.72 -21.27
CA THR A 639 23.01 8.35 -22.26
C THR A 639 22.44 7.47 -23.35
N LYS A 640 23.12 7.43 -24.49
CA LYS A 640 22.78 6.52 -25.59
C LYS A 640 22.85 5.04 -25.19
N ASP A 641 23.71 4.71 -24.21
CA ASP A 641 23.82 3.35 -23.68
C ASP A 641 22.59 2.98 -22.83
N GLU A 642 22.09 3.88 -21.98
CA GLU A 642 20.85 3.68 -21.22
C GLU A 642 19.64 3.51 -22.16
N TYR A 643 19.56 4.29 -23.24
CA TYR A 643 18.54 4.12 -24.28
C TYR A 643 18.64 2.76 -24.97
N ASN A 644 19.84 2.35 -25.36
CA ASN A 644 20.08 1.06 -26.02
C ASN A 644 19.74 -0.11 -25.11
N GLU A 645 20.06 -0.02 -23.83
CA GLU A 645 19.72 -1.04 -22.82
C GLU A 645 18.19 -1.15 -22.64
N LEU A 646 17.50 0.00 -22.51
CA LEU A 646 16.04 0.03 -22.38
C LEU A 646 15.31 -0.52 -23.60
N THR A 647 15.84 -0.27 -24.81
CA THR A 647 15.20 -0.66 -26.07
C THR A 647 15.73 -1.98 -26.64
N GLU A 648 16.60 -2.70 -25.90
CA GLU A 648 17.18 -3.95 -26.35
C GLU A 648 16.12 -5.04 -26.56
N GLY A 649 16.15 -5.68 -27.74
CA GLY A 649 15.13 -6.67 -28.11
C GLY A 649 13.84 -6.09 -28.67
N HIS A 650 13.67 -4.77 -28.67
CA HIS A 650 12.49 -4.12 -29.22
C HIS A 650 12.69 -3.63 -30.65
N PRO A 651 11.66 -3.66 -31.52
CA PRO A 651 11.77 -3.27 -32.94
C PRO A 651 12.05 -1.76 -33.12
N TYR A 652 11.87 -0.95 -32.11
CA TYR A 652 12.12 0.50 -32.11
C TYR A 652 13.50 0.90 -31.55
N LYS A 653 14.41 -0.06 -31.32
CA LYS A 653 15.77 0.17 -30.77
C LYS A 653 16.55 1.30 -31.45
N ASN A 654 16.39 1.48 -32.77
CA ASN A 654 17.11 2.48 -33.56
C ASN A 654 16.19 3.63 -34.03
N ASN A 655 15.01 3.80 -33.44
CA ASN A 655 14.02 4.78 -33.87
C ASN A 655 13.42 5.48 -32.67
N VAL A 656 13.99 6.65 -32.30
CA VAL A 656 13.53 7.44 -31.17
C VAL A 656 12.07 7.90 -31.34
N ALA A 657 11.65 8.23 -32.55
CA ALA A 657 10.27 8.64 -32.82
C ALA A 657 9.28 7.48 -32.57
N ALA A 658 9.63 6.25 -32.98
CA ALA A 658 8.83 5.07 -32.68
C ALA A 658 8.80 4.76 -31.18
N PHE A 659 9.92 4.93 -30.49
CA PHE A 659 10.00 4.78 -29.03
C PHE A 659 9.10 5.79 -28.31
N ILE A 660 9.08 7.04 -28.75
CA ILE A 660 8.18 8.08 -28.20
C ILE A 660 6.72 7.70 -28.43
N ARG A 661 6.34 7.22 -29.61
CA ARG A 661 4.96 6.77 -29.90
C ARG A 661 4.53 5.62 -29.00
N VAL A 662 5.45 4.69 -28.71
CA VAL A 662 5.19 3.56 -27.81
C VAL A 662 4.94 4.03 -26.36
N ILE A 663 5.59 5.09 -25.91
CA ILE A 663 5.42 5.61 -24.55
C ILE A 663 4.24 6.60 -24.45
N ASN A 664 4.11 7.51 -25.40
CA ASN A 664 3.19 8.64 -25.33
C ASN A 664 1.84 8.39 -26.06
N GLY A 665 1.68 7.22 -26.68
CA GLY A 665 0.52 6.91 -27.50
C GLY A 665 0.55 7.59 -28.87
N ILE A 666 -0.52 7.38 -29.64
CA ILE A 666 -0.68 7.91 -30.99
C ILE A 666 -2.02 8.69 -31.12
N ASP A 667 -2.07 9.62 -32.05
CA ASP A 667 -3.30 10.38 -32.31
C ASP A 667 -4.47 9.45 -32.71
N ARG A 668 -5.58 9.54 -32.00
CA ARG A 668 -6.76 8.67 -32.18
C ARG A 668 -7.38 8.80 -33.57
N LYS A 669 -7.35 9.99 -34.19
CA LYS A 669 -7.92 10.18 -35.52
C LYS A 669 -7.08 9.44 -36.57
N LYS A 670 -5.76 9.47 -36.42
CA LYS A 670 -4.84 8.75 -37.28
C LYS A 670 -5.00 7.24 -37.11
N ALA A 671 -5.10 6.77 -35.87
CA ALA A 671 -5.37 5.37 -35.55
C ALA A 671 -6.70 4.90 -36.19
N LEU A 672 -7.75 5.72 -36.15
CA LEU A 672 -9.04 5.45 -36.82
C LEU A 672 -8.93 5.37 -38.34
N GLN A 673 -8.10 6.20 -38.98
CA GLN A 673 -7.86 6.11 -40.43
C GLN A 673 -7.22 4.77 -40.81
N ILE A 674 -6.26 4.31 -40.02
CA ILE A 674 -5.60 3.01 -40.24
C ILE A 674 -6.61 1.86 -40.04
N TYR A 675 -7.45 1.97 -39.00
CA TYR A 675 -8.52 1.01 -38.75
C TYR A 675 -9.52 0.93 -39.92
N GLN A 676 -9.95 2.06 -40.48
CA GLN A 676 -10.85 2.09 -41.63
C GLN A 676 -10.25 1.43 -42.86
N GLN A 677 -8.95 1.65 -43.15
CA GLN A 677 -8.25 0.98 -44.23
C GLN A 677 -8.14 -0.54 -44.01
N PHE A 678 -8.02 -0.97 -42.75
CA PHE A 678 -7.97 -2.39 -42.40
C PHE A 678 -9.30 -3.10 -42.63
N ILE A 679 -10.40 -2.49 -42.14
CA ILE A 679 -11.74 -3.11 -42.23
C ILE A 679 -12.24 -3.27 -43.64
N GLU A 680 -11.84 -2.39 -44.59
CA GLU A 680 -12.18 -2.51 -46.01
C GLU A 680 -11.70 -3.80 -46.68
N GLY A 681 -10.67 -4.47 -46.10
CA GLY A 681 -10.11 -5.72 -46.57
C GLY A 681 -10.69 -7.02 -45.95
N TYR A 682 -11.54 -6.91 -44.92
CA TYR A 682 -12.01 -8.06 -44.14
C TYR A 682 -13.54 -8.03 -43.90
N ASN A 683 -14.18 -9.20 -43.98
CA ASN A 683 -15.58 -9.38 -43.57
C ASN A 683 -15.63 -9.62 -42.05
N LEU A 684 -15.78 -8.54 -41.28
CA LEU A 684 -15.85 -8.58 -39.81
C LEU A 684 -17.31 -8.61 -39.34
N THR A 685 -17.54 -9.33 -38.24
CA THR A 685 -18.84 -9.23 -37.52
C THR A 685 -18.86 -7.97 -36.68
N SER A 686 -20.07 -7.50 -36.32
CA SER A 686 -20.21 -6.32 -35.44
C SER A 686 -19.48 -6.47 -34.11
N GLU A 687 -19.43 -7.68 -33.54
CA GLU A 687 -18.70 -7.96 -32.31
C GLU A 687 -17.17 -7.85 -32.52
N GLN A 688 -16.67 -8.34 -33.65
CA GLN A 688 -15.26 -8.22 -34.00
C GLN A 688 -14.86 -6.75 -34.24
N GLU A 689 -15.71 -5.97 -34.88
CA GLU A 689 -15.47 -4.52 -35.05
C GLU A 689 -15.42 -3.78 -33.71
N ILE A 690 -16.31 -4.08 -32.78
CA ILE A 690 -16.28 -3.50 -31.44
C ILE A 690 -14.99 -3.88 -30.73
N TYR A 691 -14.59 -5.14 -30.85
CA TYR A 691 -13.34 -5.63 -30.24
C TYR A 691 -12.12 -4.89 -30.78
N LEU A 692 -12.00 -4.77 -32.12
CA LEU A 692 -10.89 -4.08 -32.77
C LEU A 692 -10.86 -2.58 -32.42
N LYS A 693 -12.02 -1.94 -32.24
CA LYS A 693 -12.10 -0.53 -31.75
C LYS A 693 -11.57 -0.40 -30.32
N ASN A 694 -11.87 -1.34 -29.44
CA ASN A 694 -11.30 -1.34 -28.09
C ASN A 694 -9.78 -1.53 -28.07
N ILE A 695 -9.24 -2.38 -28.96
CA ILE A 695 -7.79 -2.50 -29.18
C ILE A 695 -7.20 -1.16 -29.67
N LEU A 696 -7.87 -0.52 -30.59
CA LEU A 696 -7.45 0.77 -31.12
C LEU A 696 -7.37 1.84 -30.03
N ASP A 697 -8.42 1.90 -29.19
CA ASP A 697 -8.46 2.82 -28.06
C ASP A 697 -7.34 2.50 -27.07
N TYR A 698 -7.07 1.21 -26.81
CA TYR A 698 -5.94 0.78 -25.98
C TYR A 698 -4.59 1.23 -26.55
N ILE A 699 -4.35 1.00 -27.84
CA ILE A 699 -3.10 1.41 -28.52
C ILE A 699 -2.94 2.92 -28.55
N SER A 700 -4.03 3.66 -28.77
CA SER A 700 -3.99 5.13 -28.76
C SER A 700 -3.55 5.70 -27.42
N MET A 701 -3.89 5.04 -26.32
CA MET A 701 -3.53 5.45 -24.97
C MET A 701 -2.17 4.91 -24.49
N ASN A 702 -1.83 3.69 -24.88
CA ASN A 702 -0.66 2.96 -24.35
C ASN A 702 0.46 2.78 -25.40
N GLY A 703 0.28 3.25 -26.62
CA GLY A 703 1.26 3.28 -27.69
C GLY A 703 1.50 1.95 -28.40
N ASP A 704 1.38 0.82 -27.73
CA ASP A 704 1.60 -0.51 -28.28
C ASP A 704 0.72 -1.56 -27.60
N ILE A 705 0.66 -2.78 -28.16
CA ILE A 705 -0.09 -3.90 -27.62
C ILE A 705 0.68 -5.20 -27.79
N GLU A 706 0.86 -5.94 -26.70
CA GLU A 706 1.47 -7.27 -26.68
C GLU A 706 0.43 -8.36 -26.38
N THR A 707 0.78 -9.62 -26.65
CA THR A 707 -0.12 -10.77 -26.39
C THR A 707 -0.56 -10.87 -24.93
N ARG A 708 0.27 -10.42 -23.97
CA ARG A 708 -0.06 -10.40 -22.54
C ARG A 708 -1.19 -9.42 -22.21
N ASN A 709 -1.30 -8.30 -22.93
CA ASN A 709 -2.32 -7.28 -22.69
C ASN A 709 -3.74 -7.79 -22.95
N PHE A 710 -3.93 -8.89 -23.71
CA PHE A 710 -5.22 -9.55 -23.86
C PHE A 710 -5.70 -10.26 -22.59
N LEU A 711 -4.83 -10.42 -21.61
CA LEU A 711 -5.16 -10.99 -20.29
C LEU A 711 -5.42 -9.89 -19.24
N GLU A 712 -5.28 -8.62 -19.61
CA GLU A 712 -5.41 -7.45 -18.76
C GLU A 712 -6.68 -6.66 -19.09
N TYR A 713 -7.21 -5.92 -18.10
CA TYR A 713 -8.33 -5.01 -18.32
C TYR A 713 -7.90 -3.84 -19.25
N PRO A 714 -8.71 -3.35 -20.20
CA PRO A 714 -10.11 -3.75 -20.46
C PRO A 714 -10.24 -4.95 -21.44
N LEU A 715 -9.17 -5.41 -22.08
CA LEU A 715 -9.21 -6.40 -23.16
C LEU A 715 -9.58 -7.81 -22.67
N LYS A 716 -9.27 -8.16 -21.43
CA LYS A 716 -9.59 -9.45 -20.80
C LYS A 716 -11.09 -9.75 -20.81
N ASP A 717 -11.91 -8.72 -20.57
CA ASP A 717 -13.37 -8.88 -20.44
C ASP A 717 -14.07 -9.05 -21.77
N LEU A 718 -13.37 -8.84 -22.89
CA LEU A 718 -13.92 -8.88 -24.24
C LEU A 718 -13.87 -10.26 -24.91
N LYS A 719 -13.42 -11.31 -24.20
CA LYS A 719 -13.50 -12.72 -24.62
C LYS A 719 -13.00 -12.98 -26.06
N TRP A 720 -11.83 -12.48 -26.43
CA TRP A 720 -11.28 -12.52 -27.78
C TRP A 720 -11.31 -13.91 -28.45
N ARG A 721 -11.21 -15.02 -27.68
CA ARG A 721 -11.25 -16.39 -28.22
C ARG A 721 -12.66 -16.77 -28.72
N GLU A 722 -13.70 -16.27 -28.06
CA GLU A 722 -15.10 -16.50 -28.46
C GLU A 722 -15.43 -15.61 -29.67
N THR A 723 -14.96 -14.36 -29.68
CA THR A 723 -15.24 -13.36 -30.73
C THR A 723 -14.56 -13.68 -32.06
N PHE A 724 -13.32 -14.16 -32.00
CA PHE A 724 -12.55 -14.40 -33.24
C PHE A 724 -12.47 -15.88 -33.64
N GLY A 725 -12.53 -16.85 -32.72
CA GLY A 725 -12.52 -18.27 -33.04
C GLY A 725 -11.57 -18.63 -34.18
N ASP A 726 -12.15 -19.21 -35.26
CA ASP A 726 -11.41 -19.58 -36.48
C ASP A 726 -10.88 -18.39 -37.29
N THR A 727 -11.40 -17.16 -37.04
CA THR A 727 -10.96 -15.92 -37.68
C THR A 727 -9.89 -15.18 -36.89
N PHE A 728 -9.22 -15.84 -35.95
CA PHE A 728 -8.12 -15.27 -35.15
C PHE A 728 -6.98 -14.67 -35.99
N VAL A 729 -6.81 -15.14 -37.21
CA VAL A 729 -5.83 -14.60 -38.19
C VAL A 729 -6.07 -13.12 -38.44
N ASN A 730 -7.34 -12.67 -38.50
CA ASN A 730 -7.71 -11.27 -38.73
C ASN A 730 -7.24 -10.37 -37.58
N LEU A 731 -7.42 -10.82 -36.34
CA LEU A 731 -6.93 -10.10 -35.14
C LEU A 731 -5.40 -9.96 -35.16
N LYS A 732 -4.71 -11.05 -35.49
CA LYS A 732 -3.25 -11.08 -35.55
C LYS A 732 -2.71 -10.18 -36.67
N ASP A 733 -3.40 -10.12 -37.79
CA ASP A 733 -3.00 -9.27 -38.94
C ASP A 733 -3.26 -7.79 -38.59
N PHE A 734 -4.34 -7.47 -37.94
CA PHE A 734 -4.61 -6.11 -37.44
C PHE A 734 -3.49 -5.62 -36.50
N ILE A 735 -3.13 -6.42 -35.51
CA ILE A 735 -2.05 -6.07 -34.57
C ILE A 735 -0.73 -5.86 -35.32
N LYS A 736 -0.37 -6.77 -36.24
CA LYS A 736 0.83 -6.61 -37.02
C LYS A 736 0.84 -5.35 -37.88
N GLN A 737 -0.30 -4.95 -38.41
CA GLN A 737 -0.43 -3.73 -39.18
C GLN A 737 -0.30 -2.49 -38.30
N MET A 738 -0.90 -2.50 -37.12
CA MET A 738 -0.73 -1.42 -36.13
C MET A 738 0.74 -1.28 -35.71
N HIS A 739 1.42 -2.39 -35.38
CA HIS A 739 2.84 -2.36 -35.05
C HIS A 739 3.71 -1.76 -36.20
N ARG A 740 3.44 -2.13 -37.43
CA ARG A 740 4.16 -1.57 -38.58
C ARG A 740 4.01 -0.05 -38.69
N VAL A 741 2.81 0.46 -38.39
CA VAL A 741 2.55 1.90 -38.45
C VAL A 741 3.19 2.64 -37.30
N ILE A 742 3.17 2.07 -36.08
CA ILE A 742 3.80 2.67 -34.90
C ILE A 742 5.32 2.79 -35.09
N ILE A 743 5.95 1.80 -35.74
CA ILE A 743 7.40 1.75 -35.97
C ILE A 743 7.80 2.57 -37.18
N ALA A 744 6.93 2.78 -38.18
CA ALA A 744 7.21 3.60 -39.34
C ALA A 744 7.35 5.09 -38.97
#